data_d9338ddb85c3695e5f673e15eac4c88f
#
_entry.id   d9338ddb85c3695e5f673e15eac4c88f
#
_cell.length_a   1.000
_cell.length_b   1.000
_cell.length_c   1.000
_cell.angle_alpha   90.00
_cell.angle_beta   90.00
_cell.angle_gamma   90.00
#
_symmetry.space_group_name_H-M   'P 1'
#
loop_
_entity.id
_entity.type
_entity.pdbx_description
1 polymer ?
#
loop_
_entity_poly.entity_id
_entity_poly.type
_entity_poly.pdbx_seq_one_letter_code
_entity_poly.pdbx_strand_id
1 'polypeptide(L)'
;MKYPSWKDFESKYPDYQEIAFEALARMLFRCRYELGDSLPYFKNHAGNETETIVVDGEEIGFQAKYFDNEINASLIEHSIKTAHNNHPSQSKMIVYTNLEFGNPRKRGETKTEKQKNIEQVAKDCNIQLEWMYGDNILDAVLKNELAYDVFFNSESNLQHIREDLSAYNNSQLDYIKNQINIEGIAYKFDRSVATNRLMALIPGNNNVMLAGESGSGKSAVLKDYYEQYKDNRDYVFFIINTGQLNEVDLNTLFHLHHNYTFAEFYSYFAEVKNKILVLDSAEQLLDLNNRRVALMLVDKLKREGWNFIVTCKKNSQEDLIAMLKEDFQLDFILQSVDALQDYELNNFEKETGIRLPLDDKLRHQFSIPFYLARYCEVGGTDSNEKAFRERVWKQKVRGMSSSGRKIEACLFEIIRRKQTTGLFVIPTDGLDFDCVDSLIKEDIIGEIEHRGVFVKHDLYTDWALDYMLLSELTDKESVECKLVSKPTISYANAFRRWFTDKVSSKEAVVDTIIGVMFGKGIDDRWVNTILEVVGSSDVYAPIFINKYKTRLTEDDYYWFNTFANTVSVSCHIVTQYLPYKNGIRIPISNSIGSGWEAVISFINNNKEDYYINNLSVVYNILNGYSNKRKKNEEIVKIAGLLALRIFDIQANKKNGNLYFWQINMKDWAALVCRYAIYIQDEIKSVLAKVVKNSWIHHNSPYHDIVEYLITPQDALVDINAYFVCREQLLAILKLFWSESKDNDRYYSNIGTELYFGLNPKGSGMNYFPPSPYQTPILGLLNTESLASLEDNATLDFVIEFVDACVFCFDKRGKQLQKLDEVTVSFDDGSRGRVKTPNIKILNSLCVHLWMRNEFF
;
A
#
# COMPACT_ATOMS: atom_id res chain seq x y z
N MET A 1 12.41 -39.62 -32.83
CA MET A 1 12.03 -38.21 -32.98
C MET A 1 11.38 -38.05 -34.34
N LYS A 2 10.15 -37.57 -34.40
CA LYS A 2 9.43 -37.29 -35.69
C LYS A 2 10.01 -35.97 -36.22
N TYR A 3 10.09 -35.77 -37.56
CA TYR A 3 10.54 -34.46 -38.10
C TYR A 3 9.53 -33.39 -37.69
N PRO A 4 9.98 -32.26 -37.06
CA PRO A 4 9.10 -31.21 -36.60
C PRO A 4 8.42 -30.53 -37.81
N SER A 5 7.19 -30.06 -37.61
CA SER A 5 6.46 -29.31 -38.63
C SER A 5 5.83 -28.06 -38.02
N TRP A 6 5.68 -27.00 -38.81
CA TRP A 6 5.00 -25.79 -38.36
C TRP A 6 3.55 -26.08 -37.95
N LYS A 7 2.92 -27.10 -38.57
CA LYS A 7 1.58 -27.53 -38.18
C LYS A 7 1.55 -28.12 -36.76
N ASP A 8 2.59 -28.85 -36.33
CA ASP A 8 2.70 -29.35 -34.95
C ASP A 8 2.85 -28.17 -33.97
N PHE A 9 3.67 -27.17 -34.35
CA PHE A 9 3.83 -25.94 -33.60
C PHE A 9 2.52 -25.14 -33.45
N GLU A 10 1.81 -24.91 -34.57
CA GLU A 10 0.53 -24.19 -34.59
C GLU A 10 -0.54 -24.91 -33.76
N SER A 11 -0.58 -26.27 -33.86
CA SER A 11 -1.51 -27.05 -33.09
C SER A 11 -1.23 -27.00 -31.59
N LYS A 12 0.04 -26.84 -31.21
CA LYS A 12 0.46 -26.70 -29.80
C LYS A 12 0.19 -25.30 -29.23
N TYR A 13 0.26 -24.26 -30.07
CA TYR A 13 0.11 -22.86 -29.68
C TYR A 13 -0.95 -22.12 -30.52
N PRO A 14 -2.24 -22.53 -30.51
CA PRO A 14 -3.25 -22.01 -31.43
C PRO A 14 -3.48 -20.50 -31.33
N ASP A 15 -3.31 -19.90 -30.14
CA ASP A 15 -3.59 -18.50 -29.88
C ASP A 15 -2.33 -17.66 -29.51
N TYR A 16 -1.14 -18.29 -29.50
CA TYR A 16 0.09 -17.66 -28.96
C TYR A 16 1.33 -17.93 -29.83
N GLN A 17 1.14 -18.16 -31.13
CA GLN A 17 2.23 -18.52 -32.05
C GLN A 17 3.38 -17.53 -32.04
N GLU A 18 3.09 -16.22 -32.03
CA GLU A 18 4.12 -15.17 -32.03
C GLU A 18 5.02 -15.27 -30.80
N ILE A 19 4.40 -15.38 -29.63
CA ILE A 19 5.12 -15.44 -28.34
C ILE A 19 5.93 -16.73 -28.21
N ALA A 20 5.32 -17.86 -28.58
CA ALA A 20 6.00 -19.14 -28.56
C ALA A 20 7.18 -19.17 -29.56
N PHE A 21 7.02 -18.53 -30.70
CA PHE A 21 8.07 -18.42 -31.72
C PHE A 21 9.23 -17.51 -31.25
N GLU A 22 8.95 -16.39 -30.58
CA GLU A 22 9.98 -15.57 -29.95
C GLU A 22 10.77 -16.36 -28.91
N ALA A 23 10.10 -17.18 -28.10
CA ALA A 23 10.74 -18.05 -27.12
C ALA A 23 11.61 -19.13 -27.77
N LEU A 24 11.13 -19.77 -28.84
CA LEU A 24 11.88 -20.72 -29.65
C LEU A 24 13.13 -20.08 -30.25
N ALA A 25 12.98 -18.93 -30.92
CA ALA A 25 14.10 -18.22 -31.54
C ALA A 25 15.16 -17.84 -30.50
N ARG A 26 14.75 -17.37 -29.34
CA ARG A 26 15.67 -17.06 -28.22
C ARG A 26 16.43 -18.29 -27.73
N MET A 27 15.73 -19.44 -27.58
CA MET A 27 16.36 -20.68 -27.20
C MET A 27 17.44 -21.12 -28.22
N LEU A 28 17.08 -21.07 -29.50
CA LEU A 28 18.00 -21.40 -30.58
C LEU A 28 19.20 -20.47 -30.68
N PHE A 29 18.96 -19.16 -30.45
CA PHE A 29 20.03 -18.16 -30.41
C PHE A 29 21.01 -18.41 -29.26
N ARG A 30 20.49 -18.71 -28.07
CA ARG A 30 21.31 -19.05 -26.89
C ARG A 30 22.14 -20.33 -27.12
N CYS A 31 21.52 -21.37 -27.63
CA CYS A 31 22.20 -22.61 -27.95
C CYS A 31 23.31 -22.40 -29.00
N ARG A 32 23.05 -21.58 -30.00
CA ARG A 32 24.01 -21.29 -31.06
C ARG A 32 25.31 -20.61 -30.54
N TYR A 33 25.16 -19.72 -29.57
CA TYR A 33 26.29 -18.97 -29.02
C TYR A 33 26.75 -19.48 -27.65
N GLU A 34 26.30 -20.67 -27.24
CA GLU A 34 26.62 -21.31 -25.96
C GLU A 34 26.41 -20.35 -24.75
N LEU A 35 25.41 -19.51 -24.87
CA LEU A 35 25.06 -18.56 -23.83
C LEU A 35 24.24 -19.29 -22.77
N GLY A 36 24.76 -19.42 -21.58
CA GLY A 36 24.00 -19.93 -20.44
C GLY A 36 22.67 -19.18 -20.22
N ASP A 37 22.06 -19.30 -19.08
CA ASP A 37 20.75 -18.67 -18.77
C ASP A 37 20.78 -17.14 -18.61
N SER A 38 21.85 -16.47 -19.08
CA SER A 38 22.19 -15.10 -18.80
C SER A 38 21.57 -14.02 -19.70
N LEU A 39 20.83 -14.38 -20.77
CA LEU A 39 20.20 -13.38 -21.65
C LEU A 39 18.80 -13.00 -21.15
N PRO A 40 18.63 -11.80 -20.64
CA PRO A 40 17.33 -11.32 -20.20
C PRO A 40 16.40 -11.03 -21.38
N TYR A 41 15.14 -11.48 -21.29
CA TYR A 41 14.09 -11.13 -22.22
C TYR A 41 13.42 -9.83 -21.80
N PHE A 42 13.30 -8.88 -22.72
CA PHE A 42 12.49 -7.69 -22.53
C PHE A 42 11.41 -7.64 -23.61
N LYS A 43 10.16 -7.70 -23.22
CA LYS A 43 9.08 -7.39 -24.13
C LYS A 43 9.20 -5.94 -24.59
N ASN A 44 9.19 -5.72 -25.91
CA ASN A 44 9.42 -4.42 -26.54
C ASN A 44 10.85 -3.89 -26.38
N HIS A 45 11.85 -4.78 -26.32
CA HIS A 45 13.21 -4.32 -26.48
C HIS A 45 13.36 -3.63 -27.85
N ALA A 46 14.02 -2.50 -27.86
CA ALA A 46 14.02 -1.59 -28.99
C ALA A 46 14.74 -2.20 -30.21
N GLY A 47 14.00 -2.92 -31.04
CA GLY A 47 14.47 -3.49 -32.31
C GLY A 47 15.11 -4.87 -32.23
N ASN A 48 15.37 -5.41 -31.04
CA ASN A 48 15.84 -6.78 -30.79
C ASN A 48 14.91 -7.48 -29.81
N GLU A 49 14.93 -8.82 -29.72
CA GLU A 49 14.15 -9.57 -28.74
C GLU A 49 14.83 -9.65 -27.37
N THR A 50 16.15 -9.42 -27.33
CA THR A 50 16.98 -9.37 -26.12
C THR A 50 18.05 -8.30 -26.23
N GLU A 51 18.85 -8.08 -25.19
CA GLU A 51 20.10 -7.33 -25.32
C GLU A 51 21.03 -7.98 -26.35
N THR A 52 21.87 -7.17 -26.98
CA THR A 52 22.89 -7.64 -27.91
C THR A 52 24.00 -8.37 -27.16
N ILE A 53 24.66 -9.29 -27.85
CA ILE A 53 25.84 -10.00 -27.35
C ILE A 53 27.06 -9.61 -28.15
N VAL A 54 28.23 -9.67 -27.53
CA VAL A 54 29.50 -9.45 -28.24
C VAL A 54 30.22 -10.79 -28.39
N VAL A 55 30.41 -11.20 -29.65
CA VAL A 55 31.12 -12.45 -30.01
C VAL A 55 32.19 -12.09 -31.04
N ASP A 56 33.42 -12.45 -30.81
CA ASP A 56 34.58 -12.17 -31.67
C ASP A 56 34.73 -10.69 -32.07
N GLY A 57 34.24 -9.77 -31.24
CA GLY A 57 34.30 -8.33 -31.48
C GLY A 57 33.13 -7.80 -32.31
N GLU A 58 32.20 -8.64 -32.73
CA GLU A 58 30.92 -8.24 -33.39
C GLU A 58 29.81 -8.16 -32.37
N GLU A 59 29.04 -7.07 -32.40
CA GLU A 59 27.83 -6.94 -31.61
C GLU A 59 26.63 -7.50 -32.37
N ILE A 60 26.03 -8.56 -31.82
CA ILE A 60 25.02 -9.37 -32.47
C ILE A 60 23.70 -9.27 -31.70
N GLY A 61 22.63 -8.93 -32.41
CA GLY A 61 21.25 -9.03 -31.90
C GLY A 61 20.42 -10.03 -32.72
N PHE A 62 19.22 -10.34 -32.28
CA PHE A 62 18.26 -11.11 -33.07
C PHE A 62 16.85 -10.54 -32.99
N GLN A 63 16.08 -10.83 -34.03
CA GLN A 63 14.67 -10.53 -34.11
C GLN A 63 13.90 -11.79 -34.53
N ALA A 64 12.75 -12.02 -33.91
CA ALA A 64 11.86 -13.12 -34.25
C ALA A 64 10.50 -12.58 -34.73
N LYS A 65 10.01 -13.08 -35.83
CA LYS A 65 8.70 -12.72 -36.40
C LYS A 65 7.97 -13.96 -36.93
N TYR A 66 6.85 -14.23 -36.31
CA TYR A 66 5.91 -15.24 -36.78
C TYR A 66 4.93 -14.59 -37.77
N PHE A 67 4.64 -15.25 -38.87
CA PHE A 67 3.72 -14.78 -39.91
C PHE A 67 2.74 -15.89 -40.28
N ASP A 68 1.45 -15.58 -40.38
CA ASP A 68 0.42 -16.56 -40.73
C ASP A 68 0.44 -16.95 -42.23
N ASN A 69 0.60 -15.96 -43.11
CA ASN A 69 0.43 -16.17 -44.54
C ASN A 69 1.62 -15.69 -45.38
N GLU A 70 2.17 -14.51 -45.09
CA GLU A 70 3.30 -13.95 -45.83
C GLU A 70 4.18 -13.05 -44.95
N ILE A 71 5.47 -12.99 -45.27
CA ILE A 71 6.43 -12.13 -44.58
C ILE A 71 6.04 -10.66 -44.80
N ASN A 72 5.78 -9.94 -43.72
CA ASN A 72 5.57 -8.51 -43.71
C ASN A 72 6.91 -7.79 -43.62
N ALA A 73 7.41 -7.28 -44.76
CA ALA A 73 8.69 -6.62 -44.85
C ALA A 73 8.76 -5.37 -43.95
N SER A 74 7.68 -4.60 -43.83
CA SER A 74 7.67 -3.33 -43.09
C SER A 74 7.92 -3.55 -41.59
N LEU A 75 7.48 -4.67 -40.99
CA LEU A 75 7.71 -5.01 -39.60
C LEU A 75 9.20 -5.30 -39.33
N ILE A 76 9.85 -6.03 -40.26
CA ILE A 76 11.28 -6.36 -40.14
C ILE A 76 12.13 -5.09 -40.35
N GLU A 77 11.82 -4.29 -41.39
CA GLU A 77 12.50 -3.00 -41.67
C GLU A 77 12.38 -2.04 -40.47
N HIS A 78 11.21 -1.98 -39.84
CA HIS A 78 11.01 -1.17 -38.65
C HIS A 78 11.90 -1.64 -37.49
N SER A 79 11.98 -2.96 -37.26
CA SER A 79 12.83 -3.54 -36.23
C SER A 79 14.31 -3.23 -36.47
N ILE A 80 14.78 -3.33 -37.70
CA ILE A 80 16.17 -3.00 -38.08
C ILE A 80 16.49 -1.54 -37.80
N LYS A 81 15.63 -0.61 -38.21
CA LYS A 81 15.81 0.84 -37.96
C LYS A 81 15.80 1.14 -36.46
N THR A 82 14.92 0.47 -35.73
CA THR A 82 14.80 0.66 -34.28
C THR A 82 16.03 0.11 -33.57
N ALA A 83 16.55 -1.05 -33.97
CA ALA A 83 17.78 -1.61 -33.44
C ALA A 83 18.98 -0.68 -33.73
N HIS A 84 19.11 -0.17 -34.94
CA HIS A 84 20.16 0.80 -35.30
C HIS A 84 20.16 2.03 -34.42
N ASN A 85 18.96 2.57 -34.13
CA ASN A 85 18.82 3.78 -33.30
C ASN A 85 19.17 3.54 -31.84
N ASN A 86 18.86 2.38 -31.31
CA ASN A 86 19.03 2.07 -29.89
C ASN A 86 20.30 1.29 -29.56
N HIS A 87 20.87 0.59 -30.57
CA HIS A 87 22.13 -0.17 -30.48
C HIS A 87 23.05 0.26 -31.63
N PRO A 88 23.61 1.47 -31.60
CA PRO A 88 24.41 2.00 -32.71
C PRO A 88 25.67 1.18 -33.03
N SER A 89 26.15 0.39 -32.08
CA SER A 89 27.31 -0.51 -32.21
C SER A 89 26.98 -1.88 -32.79
N GLN A 90 25.67 -2.21 -32.92
CA GLN A 90 25.25 -3.48 -33.45
C GLN A 90 25.65 -3.65 -34.93
N SER A 91 26.50 -4.65 -35.19
CA SER A 91 27.02 -4.94 -36.54
C SER A 91 26.27 -6.08 -37.22
N LYS A 92 25.58 -6.93 -36.49
CA LYS A 92 24.89 -8.12 -37.01
C LYS A 92 23.52 -8.33 -36.38
N MET A 93 22.55 -8.73 -37.19
CA MET A 93 21.23 -9.14 -36.70
C MET A 93 20.82 -10.48 -37.35
N ILE A 94 20.40 -11.44 -36.53
CA ILE A 94 19.80 -12.68 -36.99
C ILE A 94 18.29 -12.51 -36.97
N VAL A 95 17.66 -12.74 -38.13
CA VAL A 95 16.20 -12.62 -38.28
C VAL A 95 15.61 -14.03 -38.40
N TYR A 96 14.84 -14.41 -37.40
CA TYR A 96 14.08 -15.67 -37.39
C TYR A 96 12.70 -15.43 -37.95
N THR A 97 12.28 -16.27 -38.93
CA THR A 97 10.92 -16.27 -39.49
C THR A 97 10.45 -17.69 -39.73
N ASN A 98 9.18 -17.99 -39.41
CA ASN A 98 8.58 -19.33 -39.68
C ASN A 98 8.33 -19.56 -41.18
N LEU A 99 8.23 -18.48 -41.96
CA LEU A 99 8.04 -18.53 -43.40
C LEU A 99 9.32 -18.21 -44.16
N GLU A 100 9.38 -18.67 -45.42
CA GLU A 100 10.43 -18.33 -46.35
C GLU A 100 9.95 -17.28 -47.35
N PHE A 101 10.91 -16.53 -47.92
CA PHE A 101 10.60 -15.70 -49.08
C PHE A 101 10.36 -16.63 -50.30
N GLY A 102 9.26 -16.40 -50.99
CA GLY A 102 8.95 -17.17 -52.19
C GLY A 102 10.02 -17.09 -53.28
N ASN A 103 9.86 -17.83 -54.39
CA ASN A 103 10.82 -17.81 -55.46
C ASN A 103 10.87 -16.44 -56.19
N PRO A 104 12.06 -16.00 -56.58
CA PRO A 104 12.22 -14.77 -57.36
C PRO A 104 11.44 -14.83 -58.67
N ARG A 105 10.76 -13.75 -59.04
CA ARG A 105 9.97 -13.69 -60.30
C ARG A 105 10.82 -13.63 -61.57
N LYS A 106 12.10 -13.19 -61.45
CA LYS A 106 13.00 -13.08 -62.59
C LYS A 106 13.97 -14.26 -62.63
N ARG A 107 14.11 -14.84 -63.82
CA ARG A 107 15.01 -15.97 -64.06
C ARG A 107 16.46 -15.57 -63.85
N GLY A 108 17.17 -16.29 -62.95
CA GLY A 108 18.56 -16.04 -62.57
C GLY A 108 18.75 -15.18 -61.30
N GLU A 109 17.68 -14.72 -60.67
CA GLU A 109 17.75 -14.06 -59.37
C GLU A 109 17.65 -15.12 -58.26
N THR A 110 18.42 -14.90 -57.22
CA THR A 110 18.43 -15.79 -56.02
C THR A 110 17.60 -15.23 -54.85
N LYS A 111 17.21 -13.96 -54.92
CA LYS A 111 16.47 -13.23 -53.87
C LYS A 111 15.25 -12.52 -54.45
N THR A 112 14.18 -12.48 -53.67
CA THR A 112 12.98 -11.69 -53.99
C THR A 112 13.21 -10.18 -53.82
N GLU A 113 12.42 -9.34 -54.48
CA GLU A 113 12.50 -7.89 -54.30
C GLU A 113 12.22 -7.48 -52.83
N LYS A 114 11.26 -8.16 -52.14
CA LYS A 114 11.01 -7.93 -50.71
C LYS A 114 12.28 -8.12 -49.89
N GLN A 115 12.96 -9.25 -50.11
CA GLN A 115 14.20 -9.59 -49.41
C GLN A 115 15.32 -8.59 -49.68
N LYS A 116 15.51 -8.21 -50.96
CA LYS A 116 16.54 -7.22 -51.34
C LYS A 116 16.30 -5.86 -50.69
N ASN A 117 15.03 -5.43 -50.58
CA ASN A 117 14.67 -4.17 -49.93
C ASN A 117 15.01 -4.20 -48.43
N ILE A 118 14.67 -5.26 -47.72
CA ILE A 118 15.02 -5.41 -46.28
C ILE A 118 16.54 -5.42 -46.10
N GLU A 119 17.29 -6.18 -46.90
CA GLU A 119 18.74 -6.23 -46.87
C GLU A 119 19.38 -4.86 -47.20
N GLN A 120 18.75 -4.07 -48.08
CA GLN A 120 19.22 -2.72 -48.36
C GLN A 120 19.01 -1.80 -47.17
N VAL A 121 17.86 -1.86 -46.52
CA VAL A 121 17.59 -1.11 -45.28
C VAL A 121 18.60 -1.48 -44.18
N ALA A 122 18.93 -2.74 -44.02
CA ALA A 122 19.93 -3.19 -43.06
C ALA A 122 21.32 -2.66 -43.42
N LYS A 123 21.68 -2.71 -44.67
CA LYS A 123 22.95 -2.17 -45.18
C LYS A 123 23.05 -0.66 -44.96
N ASP A 124 21.95 0.08 -45.18
CA ASP A 124 21.91 1.53 -44.90
C ASP A 124 22.06 1.82 -43.39
N CYS A 125 21.68 0.89 -42.51
CA CYS A 125 21.89 0.90 -41.06
C CYS A 125 23.22 0.32 -40.62
N ASN A 126 24.13 -0.12 -41.51
CA ASN A 126 25.38 -0.80 -41.24
C ASN A 126 25.21 -2.11 -40.44
N ILE A 127 24.06 -2.80 -40.61
CA ILE A 127 23.76 -4.06 -39.95
C ILE A 127 23.82 -5.19 -41.00
N GLN A 128 24.64 -6.21 -40.77
CA GLN A 128 24.64 -7.43 -41.57
C GLN A 128 23.48 -8.32 -41.15
N LEU A 129 22.58 -8.70 -42.05
CA LEU A 129 21.51 -9.63 -41.79
C LEU A 129 21.93 -11.07 -42.01
N GLU A 130 21.57 -11.92 -41.06
CA GLU A 130 21.58 -13.39 -41.23
C GLU A 130 20.13 -13.89 -41.08
N TRP A 131 19.69 -14.70 -42.05
CA TRP A 131 18.34 -15.21 -42.06
C TRP A 131 18.29 -16.64 -41.49
N MET A 132 17.34 -16.90 -40.59
CA MET A 132 16.94 -18.21 -40.12
C MET A 132 15.48 -18.43 -40.52
N TYR A 133 15.30 -19.12 -41.64
CA TYR A 133 13.97 -19.42 -42.18
C TYR A 133 13.35 -20.66 -41.55
N GLY A 134 12.09 -20.90 -41.87
CA GLY A 134 11.28 -22.00 -41.38
C GLY A 134 12.00 -23.35 -41.37
N ASP A 135 12.54 -23.83 -42.50
CA ASP A 135 13.25 -25.11 -42.58
C ASP A 135 14.57 -25.11 -41.82
N ASN A 136 15.33 -24.01 -41.84
CA ASN A 136 16.55 -23.89 -41.05
C ASN A 136 16.29 -23.95 -39.56
N ILE A 137 15.16 -23.39 -39.12
CA ILE A 137 14.71 -23.42 -37.72
C ILE A 137 14.36 -24.87 -37.35
N LEU A 138 13.58 -25.57 -38.18
CA LEU A 138 13.21 -26.97 -37.95
C LEU A 138 14.44 -27.90 -37.89
N ASP A 139 15.46 -27.66 -38.74
CA ASP A 139 16.73 -28.37 -38.68
C ASP A 139 17.53 -28.08 -37.42
N ALA A 140 17.48 -26.85 -36.95
CA ALA A 140 18.11 -26.46 -35.68
C ALA A 140 17.40 -27.10 -34.46
N VAL A 141 16.07 -27.17 -34.52
CA VAL A 141 15.24 -27.87 -33.53
C VAL A 141 15.58 -29.37 -33.47
N LEU A 142 15.78 -30.02 -34.61
CA LEU A 142 16.16 -31.44 -34.62
C LEU A 142 17.52 -31.74 -33.94
N LYS A 143 18.39 -30.72 -33.91
CA LYS A 143 19.70 -30.84 -33.25
C LYS A 143 19.63 -30.51 -31.76
N ASN A 144 18.48 -30.02 -31.30
CA ASN A 144 18.25 -29.62 -29.94
C ASN A 144 17.02 -30.33 -29.36
N GLU A 145 17.28 -31.47 -28.67
CA GLU A 145 16.24 -32.34 -28.12
C GLU A 145 15.25 -31.53 -27.23
N LEU A 146 15.78 -30.59 -26.43
CA LEU A 146 14.97 -29.75 -25.57
C LEU A 146 14.05 -28.82 -26.38
N ALA A 147 14.55 -28.20 -27.46
CA ALA A 147 13.72 -27.35 -28.34
C ALA A 147 12.64 -28.16 -29.04
N TYR A 148 12.95 -29.39 -29.42
CA TYR A 148 11.97 -30.29 -30.01
C TYR A 148 10.85 -30.63 -29.02
N ASP A 149 11.21 -31.08 -27.85
CA ASP A 149 10.24 -31.50 -26.82
C ASP A 149 9.39 -30.31 -26.33
N VAL A 150 9.99 -29.14 -26.15
CA VAL A 150 9.30 -27.93 -25.68
C VAL A 150 8.34 -27.40 -26.74
N PHE A 151 8.74 -27.33 -28.02
CA PHE A 151 7.98 -26.54 -29.00
C PHE A 151 7.24 -27.39 -30.06
N PHE A 152 7.64 -28.65 -30.32
CA PHE A 152 7.10 -29.46 -31.42
C PHE A 152 6.56 -30.82 -31.02
N ASN A 153 6.95 -31.34 -29.86
CA ASN A 153 6.46 -32.65 -29.41
C ASN A 153 5.03 -32.51 -28.85
N SER A 154 4.04 -32.91 -29.65
CA SER A 154 2.62 -32.92 -29.26
C SER A 154 2.26 -34.03 -28.27
N GLU A 155 3.10 -35.06 -28.14
CA GLU A 155 2.95 -36.16 -27.18
C GLU A 155 3.65 -35.84 -25.83
N SER A 156 4.43 -34.74 -25.76
CA SER A 156 4.98 -34.25 -24.49
C SER A 156 3.81 -33.73 -23.66
N ASN A 157 3.39 -34.52 -22.87
CA ASN A 157 2.58 -34.55 -21.66
C ASN A 157 2.19 -33.17 -21.05
N LEU A 158 1.31 -32.40 -21.70
CA LEU A 158 0.63 -31.27 -21.08
C LEU A 158 -0.08 -31.68 -19.77
N GLN A 159 -0.44 -32.96 -19.64
CA GLN A 159 -1.03 -33.52 -18.41
C GLN A 159 -0.03 -33.46 -17.24
N HIS A 160 1.29 -33.58 -17.50
CA HIS A 160 2.31 -33.45 -16.48
C HIS A 160 2.46 -32.01 -15.94
N ILE A 161 2.16 -30.96 -16.72
CA ILE A 161 2.26 -29.56 -16.22
C ILE A 161 1.34 -29.36 -15.03
N ARG A 162 0.10 -29.85 -15.10
CA ARG A 162 -0.85 -29.70 -13.98
C ARG A 162 -0.44 -30.54 -12.77
N GLU A 163 0.02 -31.76 -12.99
CA GLU A 163 0.48 -32.69 -11.95
C GLU A 163 1.74 -32.14 -11.26
N ASP A 164 2.70 -31.70 -12.07
CA ASP A 164 3.94 -31.07 -11.56
C ASP A 164 3.65 -29.79 -10.78
N LEU A 165 2.81 -28.91 -11.33
CA LEU A 165 2.39 -27.68 -10.62
C LEU A 165 1.65 -28.01 -9.32
N SER A 166 0.80 -29.02 -9.31
CA SER A 166 0.10 -29.48 -8.11
C SER A 166 1.08 -30.02 -7.09
N ALA A 167 2.06 -30.82 -7.49
CA ALA A 167 3.12 -31.33 -6.63
C ALA A 167 3.95 -30.17 -6.04
N TYR A 168 4.31 -29.20 -6.89
CA TYR A 168 5.01 -28.00 -6.44
C TYR A 168 4.20 -27.19 -5.42
N ASN A 169 2.93 -26.89 -5.71
CA ASN A 169 2.05 -26.16 -4.78
C ASN A 169 1.90 -26.91 -3.45
N ASN A 170 1.74 -28.23 -3.49
CA ASN A 170 1.70 -29.05 -2.29
C ASN A 170 3.00 -28.90 -1.48
N SER A 171 4.16 -28.97 -2.13
CA SER A 171 5.45 -28.78 -1.44
C SER A 171 5.59 -27.41 -0.78
N GLN A 172 5.02 -26.36 -1.41
CA GLN A 172 5.01 -25.00 -0.82
C GLN A 172 4.07 -24.91 0.40
N LEU A 173 3.03 -25.74 0.50
CA LEU A 173 2.04 -25.70 1.57
C LEU A 173 2.20 -26.80 2.63
N ASP A 174 3.01 -27.84 2.36
CA ASP A 174 3.14 -28.99 3.28
C ASP A 174 3.70 -28.62 4.64
N TYR A 175 4.62 -27.64 4.69
CA TYR A 175 5.17 -27.17 5.94
C TYR A 175 4.22 -26.25 6.72
N ILE A 176 3.12 -25.79 6.10
CA ILE A 176 2.14 -24.90 6.75
C ILE A 176 1.18 -25.76 7.56
N LYS A 177 1.18 -25.54 8.88
CA LYS A 177 0.24 -26.20 9.78
C LYS A 177 -1.04 -25.37 9.91
N ASN A 178 -2.17 -25.93 9.54
CA ASN A 178 -3.50 -25.30 9.69
C ASN A 178 -4.31 -25.87 10.85
N GLN A 179 -3.66 -26.70 11.68
CA GLN A 179 -4.21 -27.31 12.91
C GLN A 179 -3.13 -27.40 14.00
N ILE A 180 -3.56 -27.45 15.24
CA ILE A 180 -2.70 -27.70 16.41
C ILE A 180 -2.91 -29.14 16.86
N ASN A 181 -1.83 -29.93 16.92
CA ASN A 181 -1.88 -31.31 17.39
C ASN A 181 -1.55 -31.36 18.91
N ILE A 182 -2.45 -31.87 19.69
CA ILE A 182 -2.34 -31.96 21.13
C ILE A 182 -2.65 -33.40 21.55
N GLU A 183 -1.66 -34.15 22.04
CA GLU A 183 -1.81 -35.52 22.55
C GLU A 183 -2.65 -36.44 21.64
N GLY A 184 -2.52 -36.26 20.32
CA GLY A 184 -3.27 -37.04 19.32
C GLY A 184 -4.60 -36.42 18.88
N ILE A 185 -5.01 -35.30 19.44
CA ILE A 185 -6.17 -34.53 19.01
C ILE A 185 -5.70 -33.42 18.08
N ALA A 186 -6.25 -33.38 16.85
CA ALA A 186 -6.02 -32.31 15.91
C ALA A 186 -7.10 -31.22 16.10
N TYR A 187 -6.72 -30.07 16.59
CA TYR A 187 -7.62 -28.94 16.76
C TYR A 187 -7.42 -27.92 15.63
N LYS A 188 -8.49 -27.59 14.91
CA LYS A 188 -8.49 -26.63 13.81
C LYS A 188 -9.40 -25.45 14.16
N PHE A 189 -8.85 -24.25 14.09
CA PHE A 189 -9.65 -23.01 14.24
C PHE A 189 -10.51 -22.78 13.00
N ASP A 190 -11.74 -22.32 13.22
CA ASP A 190 -12.64 -21.96 12.13
C ASP A 190 -12.18 -20.66 11.46
N ARG A 191 -11.66 -20.77 10.25
CA ARG A 191 -11.28 -19.66 9.39
C ARG A 191 -12.19 -19.52 8.17
N SER A 192 -13.36 -20.16 8.19
CA SER A 192 -14.33 -20.18 7.10
C SER A 192 -14.74 -18.78 6.63
N VAL A 193 -14.85 -17.79 7.53
CA VAL A 193 -15.17 -16.40 7.17
C VAL A 193 -14.12 -15.83 6.20
N ALA A 194 -12.83 -16.04 6.48
CA ALA A 194 -11.75 -15.57 5.61
C ALA A 194 -11.71 -16.33 4.30
N THR A 195 -11.85 -17.66 4.34
CA THR A 195 -11.85 -18.50 3.15
C THR A 195 -13.07 -18.24 2.26
N ASN A 196 -14.28 -18.12 2.83
CA ASN A 196 -15.51 -17.79 2.08
C ASN A 196 -15.44 -16.43 1.40
N ARG A 197 -14.73 -15.46 2.02
CA ARG A 197 -14.52 -14.17 1.41
C ARG A 197 -13.61 -14.25 0.18
N LEU A 198 -12.55 -15.06 0.21
CA LEU A 198 -11.73 -15.35 -0.97
C LEU A 198 -12.58 -15.97 -2.09
N MET A 199 -13.45 -16.93 -1.75
CA MET A 199 -14.38 -17.56 -2.70
C MET A 199 -15.31 -16.56 -3.38
N ALA A 200 -15.74 -15.53 -2.68
CA ALA A 200 -16.61 -14.49 -3.21
C ALA A 200 -15.88 -13.48 -4.09
N LEU A 201 -14.61 -13.18 -3.77
CA LEU A 201 -13.85 -12.11 -4.42
C LEU A 201 -13.12 -12.56 -5.69
N ILE A 202 -12.48 -13.72 -5.66
CA ILE A 202 -11.63 -14.19 -6.76
C ILE A 202 -12.40 -14.41 -8.06
N PRO A 203 -13.57 -15.06 -8.09
CA PRO A 203 -14.33 -15.22 -9.34
C PRO A 203 -14.79 -13.89 -9.98
N GLY A 204 -14.78 -12.81 -9.21
CA GLY A 204 -15.07 -11.44 -9.68
C GLY A 204 -13.86 -10.68 -10.23
N ASN A 205 -12.77 -11.38 -10.57
CA ASN A 205 -11.50 -10.81 -11.07
C ASN A 205 -10.87 -9.77 -10.11
N ASN A 206 -10.96 -10.01 -8.82
CA ASN A 206 -10.36 -9.15 -7.82
C ASN A 206 -9.01 -9.71 -7.34
N ASN A 207 -8.05 -8.83 -7.11
CA ASN A 207 -6.84 -9.18 -6.38
C ASN A 207 -7.07 -9.00 -4.89
N VAL A 208 -6.55 -9.90 -4.07
CA VAL A 208 -6.78 -9.89 -2.61
C VAL A 208 -5.47 -9.86 -1.85
N MET A 209 -5.37 -8.96 -0.88
CA MET A 209 -4.26 -8.91 0.07
C MET A 209 -4.72 -9.44 1.43
N LEU A 210 -4.14 -10.56 1.86
CA LEU A 210 -4.32 -11.11 3.21
C LEU A 210 -3.28 -10.50 4.14
N ALA A 211 -3.69 -9.59 4.99
CA ALA A 211 -2.80 -8.94 5.96
C ALA A 211 -3.10 -9.39 7.39
N GLY A 212 -2.08 -9.52 8.21
CA GLY A 212 -2.22 -9.90 9.62
C GLY A 212 -0.88 -10.00 10.32
N GLU A 213 -0.91 -10.17 11.64
CA GLU A 213 0.28 -10.37 12.45
C GLU A 213 1.08 -11.62 12.01
N SER A 214 2.39 -11.64 12.31
CA SER A 214 3.19 -12.84 12.07
C SER A 214 2.63 -14.00 12.90
N GLY A 215 2.38 -15.15 12.26
CA GLY A 215 1.80 -16.31 12.93
C GLY A 215 0.27 -16.30 13.11
N SER A 216 -0.45 -15.29 12.58
CA SER A 216 -1.93 -15.19 12.64
C SER A 216 -2.67 -16.25 11.81
N GLY A 217 -1.96 -16.98 10.94
CA GLY A 217 -2.54 -18.04 10.11
C GLY A 217 -2.91 -17.61 8.68
N LYS A 218 -2.31 -16.54 8.13
CA LYS A 218 -2.53 -16.10 6.74
C LYS A 218 -2.31 -17.24 5.73
N SER A 219 -1.16 -17.90 5.81
CA SER A 219 -0.82 -19.02 4.92
C SER A 219 -1.69 -20.26 5.19
N ALA A 220 -2.20 -20.43 6.42
CA ALA A 220 -3.17 -21.50 6.72
C ALA A 220 -4.53 -21.24 6.03
N VAL A 221 -5.00 -19.99 5.96
CA VAL A 221 -6.19 -19.61 5.18
C VAL A 221 -5.98 -19.89 3.69
N LEU A 222 -4.79 -19.60 3.14
CA LEU A 222 -4.43 -19.95 1.76
C LEU A 222 -4.45 -21.45 1.54
N LYS A 223 -3.87 -22.23 2.46
CA LYS A 223 -3.87 -23.68 2.40
C LYS A 223 -5.29 -24.24 2.38
N ASP A 224 -6.15 -23.76 3.29
CA ASP A 224 -7.56 -24.16 3.33
C ASP A 224 -8.31 -23.80 2.01
N TYR A 225 -8.04 -22.62 1.45
CA TYR A 225 -8.61 -22.21 0.17
C TYR A 225 -8.11 -23.09 -0.99
N TYR A 226 -6.81 -23.35 -1.07
CA TYR A 226 -6.21 -24.23 -2.07
C TYR A 226 -6.75 -25.67 -1.98
N GLU A 227 -6.77 -26.26 -0.78
CA GLU A 227 -7.25 -27.61 -0.56
C GLU A 227 -8.72 -27.82 -1.01
N GLN A 228 -9.52 -26.78 -0.95
CA GLN A 228 -10.92 -26.81 -1.37
C GLN A 228 -11.07 -26.80 -2.89
N TYR A 229 -10.14 -26.20 -3.62
CA TYR A 229 -10.26 -26.01 -5.07
C TYR A 229 -9.17 -26.67 -5.92
N LYS A 230 -8.17 -27.31 -5.33
CA LYS A 230 -7.04 -27.90 -6.06
C LYS A 230 -7.46 -28.95 -7.08
N ASP A 231 -8.53 -29.70 -6.81
CA ASP A 231 -9.05 -30.76 -7.69
C ASP A 231 -10.12 -30.25 -8.69
N ASN A 232 -10.50 -28.96 -8.59
CA ASN A 232 -11.45 -28.34 -9.50
C ASN A 232 -10.74 -27.86 -10.77
N ARG A 233 -11.14 -28.41 -11.92
CA ARG A 233 -10.55 -28.10 -13.25
C ARG A 233 -10.70 -26.63 -13.66
N ASP A 234 -11.70 -25.93 -13.13
CA ASP A 234 -11.92 -24.50 -13.36
C ASP A 234 -10.94 -23.60 -12.61
N TYR A 235 -10.09 -24.18 -11.78
CA TYR A 235 -9.09 -23.47 -10.98
C TYR A 235 -7.67 -23.93 -11.31
N VAL A 236 -6.76 -22.98 -11.30
CA VAL A 236 -5.32 -23.22 -11.26
C VAL A 236 -4.67 -22.26 -10.27
N PHE A 237 -3.79 -22.80 -9.46
CA PHE A 237 -2.99 -22.05 -8.51
C PHE A 237 -1.53 -22.16 -8.90
N PHE A 238 -0.82 -21.05 -8.79
CA PHE A 238 0.63 -21.02 -8.75
C PHE A 238 1.03 -20.34 -7.46
N ILE A 239 1.53 -21.12 -6.51
CA ILE A 239 1.85 -20.67 -5.16
C ILE A 239 3.36 -20.58 -5.03
N ILE A 240 3.87 -19.37 -4.78
CA ILE A 240 5.30 -19.13 -4.65
C ILE A 240 5.58 -18.31 -3.40
N ASN A 241 6.61 -18.71 -2.65
CA ASN A 241 7.15 -17.84 -1.63
C ASN A 241 7.92 -16.70 -2.31
N THR A 242 7.60 -15.47 -1.94
CA THR A 242 8.13 -14.28 -2.62
C THR A 242 9.65 -14.18 -2.61
N GLY A 243 10.30 -14.75 -1.58
CA GLY A 243 11.78 -14.82 -1.53
C GLY A 243 12.40 -15.62 -2.67
N GLN A 244 11.68 -16.53 -3.30
CA GLN A 244 12.14 -17.28 -4.47
C GLN A 244 12.23 -16.42 -5.73
N LEU A 245 11.61 -15.23 -5.76
CA LEU A 245 11.68 -14.29 -6.89
C LEU A 245 13.01 -13.50 -6.96
N ASN A 246 13.92 -13.73 -6.03
CA ASN A 246 15.26 -13.12 -6.04
C ASN A 246 16.25 -13.88 -6.97
N GLU A 247 15.73 -14.43 -8.04
CA GLU A 247 16.51 -15.15 -9.07
C GLU A 247 16.97 -14.20 -10.19
N VAL A 248 17.83 -14.69 -11.05
CA VAL A 248 18.40 -13.90 -12.14
C VAL A 248 17.37 -13.61 -13.23
N ASP A 249 16.58 -14.61 -13.59
CA ASP A 249 15.51 -14.52 -14.59
C ASP A 249 14.39 -15.56 -14.37
N LEU A 250 13.27 -15.40 -15.11
CA LEU A 250 12.12 -16.32 -15.03
C LEU A 250 12.42 -17.74 -15.48
N ASN A 251 13.30 -17.94 -16.45
CA ASN A 251 13.62 -19.29 -16.90
C ASN A 251 14.42 -20.01 -15.82
N THR A 252 15.35 -19.34 -15.15
CA THR A 252 16.04 -19.89 -13.99
C THR A 252 15.05 -20.29 -12.91
N LEU A 253 14.10 -19.41 -12.58
CA LEU A 253 13.04 -19.72 -11.61
C LEU A 253 12.25 -20.99 -12.01
N PHE A 254 11.84 -21.08 -13.27
CA PHE A 254 11.08 -22.25 -13.75
C PHE A 254 11.92 -23.51 -13.86
N HIS A 255 13.14 -23.45 -14.38
CA HIS A 255 14.04 -24.61 -14.44
C HIS A 255 14.43 -25.18 -13.08
N LEU A 256 14.46 -24.34 -12.05
CA LEU A 256 14.78 -24.79 -10.69
C LEU A 256 13.62 -25.62 -10.08
N HIS A 257 12.40 -25.38 -10.52
CA HIS A 257 11.20 -25.94 -9.90
C HIS A 257 10.36 -26.79 -10.83
N HIS A 258 10.53 -26.67 -12.14
CA HIS A 258 9.64 -27.25 -13.14
C HIS A 258 10.41 -27.80 -14.35
N ASN A 259 9.85 -28.84 -15.00
CA ASN A 259 10.41 -29.44 -16.21
C ASN A 259 9.82 -28.82 -17.51
N TYR A 260 9.21 -27.61 -17.40
CA TYR A 260 8.62 -26.89 -18.52
C TYR A 260 8.99 -25.41 -18.44
N THR A 261 8.86 -24.70 -19.56
CA THR A 261 9.13 -23.27 -19.66
C THR A 261 7.98 -22.44 -19.13
N PHE A 262 8.26 -21.20 -18.79
CA PHE A 262 7.23 -20.24 -18.41
C PHE A 262 6.19 -20.04 -19.54
N ALA A 263 6.61 -20.10 -20.81
CA ALA A 263 5.74 -19.96 -21.96
C ALA A 263 4.74 -21.14 -22.07
N GLU A 264 5.21 -22.35 -21.85
CA GLU A 264 4.33 -23.54 -21.81
C GLU A 264 3.34 -23.47 -20.65
N PHE A 265 3.81 -23.03 -19.49
CA PHE A 265 3.00 -22.87 -18.30
C PHE A 265 1.77 -21.97 -18.54
N TYR A 266 1.96 -20.72 -18.95
CA TYR A 266 0.83 -19.81 -19.11
C TYR A 266 -0.06 -20.18 -20.31
N SER A 267 0.52 -20.75 -21.36
CA SER A 267 -0.24 -21.22 -22.52
C SER A 267 -1.13 -22.42 -22.19
N TYR A 268 -0.64 -23.38 -21.42
CA TYR A 268 -1.40 -24.53 -20.98
C TYR A 268 -2.63 -24.16 -20.15
N PHE A 269 -2.51 -23.11 -19.30
CA PHE A 269 -3.59 -22.66 -18.45
C PHE A 269 -4.44 -21.53 -19.05
N ALA A 270 -4.26 -21.18 -20.34
CA ALA A 270 -4.95 -20.05 -20.96
C ALA A 270 -6.47 -20.12 -20.81
N GLU A 271 -7.07 -21.30 -21.05
CA GLU A 271 -8.52 -21.54 -21.02
C GLU A 271 -9.10 -21.76 -19.62
N VAL A 272 -8.25 -21.80 -18.57
CA VAL A 272 -8.73 -22.00 -17.21
C VAL A 272 -9.43 -20.75 -16.72
N LYS A 273 -10.62 -20.90 -16.16
CA LYS A 273 -11.50 -19.80 -15.77
C LYS A 273 -10.93 -18.96 -14.59
N ASN A 274 -10.44 -19.63 -13.57
CA ASN A 274 -9.91 -18.99 -12.36
C ASN A 274 -8.42 -19.30 -12.23
N LYS A 275 -7.60 -18.35 -12.66
CA LYS A 275 -6.13 -18.45 -12.63
C LYS A 275 -5.61 -17.59 -11.50
N ILE A 276 -4.88 -18.16 -10.56
CA ILE A 276 -4.51 -17.52 -9.31
C ILE A 276 -3.01 -17.63 -9.06
N LEU A 277 -2.30 -16.51 -9.08
CA LEU A 277 -0.94 -16.41 -8.55
C LEU A 277 -1.02 -16.04 -7.07
N VAL A 278 -0.39 -16.84 -6.22
CA VAL A 278 -0.25 -16.58 -4.80
C VAL A 278 1.19 -16.18 -4.50
N LEU A 279 1.39 -14.97 -4.00
CA LEU A 279 2.68 -14.50 -3.47
C LEU A 279 2.62 -14.55 -1.94
N ASP A 280 3.16 -15.65 -1.37
CA ASP A 280 3.23 -15.78 0.09
C ASP A 280 4.41 -14.98 0.64
N SER A 281 4.20 -14.27 1.76
CA SER A 281 5.18 -13.36 2.37
C SER A 281 5.62 -12.23 1.43
N ALA A 282 4.64 -11.55 0.80
CA ALA A 282 4.90 -10.53 -0.23
C ALA A 282 5.65 -9.29 0.28
N GLU A 283 5.73 -9.06 1.60
CA GLU A 283 6.62 -8.04 2.17
C GLU A 283 8.08 -8.23 1.75
N GLN A 284 8.50 -9.44 1.37
CA GLN A 284 9.85 -9.70 0.86
C GLN A 284 10.12 -9.01 -0.48
N LEU A 285 9.09 -8.63 -1.27
CA LEU A 285 9.28 -7.81 -2.47
C LEU A 285 9.98 -6.47 -2.16
N LEU A 286 9.77 -5.93 -0.96
CA LEU A 286 10.40 -4.69 -0.52
C LEU A 286 11.91 -4.84 -0.28
N ASP A 287 12.38 -6.07 -0.04
CA ASP A 287 13.77 -6.43 0.22
C ASP A 287 14.52 -7.02 -0.99
N LEU A 288 13.81 -7.33 -2.09
CA LEU A 288 14.46 -7.86 -3.28
C LEU A 288 15.49 -6.88 -3.83
N ASN A 289 16.70 -7.37 -4.05
CA ASN A 289 17.76 -6.61 -4.70
C ASN A 289 17.45 -6.35 -6.17
N ASN A 290 16.80 -7.33 -6.83
CA ASN A 290 16.36 -7.23 -8.21
C ASN A 290 14.88 -7.63 -8.30
N ARG A 291 14.00 -6.65 -8.52
CA ARG A 291 12.55 -6.86 -8.68
C ARG A 291 12.16 -7.28 -10.09
N ARG A 292 13.10 -7.37 -10.99
CA ARG A 292 12.83 -7.62 -12.42
C ARG A 292 12.06 -8.91 -12.65
N VAL A 293 12.47 -10.01 -12.00
CA VAL A 293 11.79 -11.31 -12.13
C VAL A 293 10.35 -11.24 -11.65
N ALA A 294 10.12 -10.60 -10.51
CA ALA A 294 8.78 -10.37 -9.97
C ALA A 294 7.92 -9.53 -10.92
N LEU A 295 8.48 -8.42 -11.46
CA LEU A 295 7.79 -7.56 -12.42
C LEU A 295 7.42 -8.31 -13.70
N MET A 296 8.35 -9.08 -14.26
CA MET A 296 8.10 -9.86 -15.47
C MET A 296 7.04 -10.94 -15.26
N LEU A 297 7.11 -11.66 -14.14
CA LEU A 297 6.13 -12.69 -13.78
C LEU A 297 4.73 -12.08 -13.65
N VAL A 298 4.62 -11.03 -12.85
CA VAL A 298 3.32 -10.39 -12.56
C VAL A 298 2.75 -9.73 -13.82
N ASP A 299 3.55 -8.97 -14.59
CA ASP A 299 3.08 -8.30 -15.82
C ASP A 299 2.56 -9.33 -16.83
N LYS A 300 3.29 -10.43 -17.04
CA LYS A 300 2.88 -11.46 -17.97
C LYS A 300 1.60 -12.15 -17.52
N LEU A 301 1.53 -12.63 -16.27
CA LEU A 301 0.35 -13.32 -15.78
C LEU A 301 -0.88 -12.40 -15.69
N LYS A 302 -0.68 -11.10 -15.40
CA LYS A 302 -1.75 -10.10 -15.45
C LYS A 302 -2.36 -9.99 -16.85
N ARG A 303 -1.53 -9.97 -17.90
CA ARG A 303 -2.00 -9.94 -19.30
C ARG A 303 -2.74 -11.20 -19.69
N GLU A 304 -2.37 -12.34 -19.11
CA GLU A 304 -3.04 -13.62 -19.30
C GLU A 304 -4.29 -13.82 -18.40
N GLY A 305 -4.74 -12.76 -17.72
CA GLY A 305 -5.96 -12.77 -16.92
C GLY A 305 -5.85 -13.51 -15.59
N TRP A 306 -4.66 -13.59 -14.99
CA TRP A 306 -4.47 -14.13 -13.65
C TRP A 306 -4.87 -13.14 -12.58
N ASN A 307 -5.52 -13.64 -11.53
CA ASN A 307 -5.78 -12.91 -10.29
C ASN A 307 -4.62 -13.11 -9.30
N PHE A 308 -4.47 -12.18 -8.40
CA PHE A 308 -3.36 -12.19 -7.45
C PHE A 308 -3.88 -12.27 -6.02
N ILE A 309 -3.35 -13.21 -5.25
CA ILE A 309 -3.49 -13.25 -3.80
C ILE A 309 -2.10 -13.00 -3.21
N VAL A 310 -1.97 -12.01 -2.36
CA VAL A 310 -0.72 -11.74 -1.66
C VAL A 310 -0.94 -11.85 -0.15
N THR A 311 0.00 -12.46 0.57
CA THR A 311 0.02 -12.40 2.04
C THR A 311 1.07 -11.41 2.49
N CYS A 312 0.80 -10.66 3.54
CA CYS A 312 1.79 -9.77 4.14
C CYS A 312 1.62 -9.59 5.65
N LYS A 313 2.69 -9.17 6.30
CA LYS A 313 2.66 -8.72 7.69
C LYS A 313 1.95 -7.37 7.78
N LYS A 314 1.16 -7.16 8.83
CA LYS A 314 0.37 -5.94 9.03
C LYS A 314 1.22 -4.67 9.01
N ASN A 315 2.42 -4.72 9.57
CA ASN A 315 3.35 -3.58 9.62
C ASN A 315 4.01 -3.21 8.29
N SER A 316 3.96 -4.09 7.29
CA SER A 316 4.50 -3.84 5.95
C SER A 316 3.40 -3.59 4.91
N GLN A 317 2.14 -3.57 5.33
CA GLN A 317 0.98 -3.52 4.46
C GLN A 317 0.92 -2.25 3.61
N GLU A 318 1.14 -1.09 4.23
CA GLU A 318 1.02 0.21 3.54
C GLU A 318 2.13 0.39 2.50
N ASP A 319 3.37 0.08 2.86
CA ASP A 319 4.51 0.14 1.95
C ASP A 319 4.34 -0.83 0.77
N LEU A 320 3.82 -2.03 1.06
CA LEU A 320 3.57 -3.03 0.04
C LEU A 320 2.43 -2.61 -0.92
N ILE A 321 1.34 -2.04 -0.41
CA ILE A 321 0.25 -1.52 -1.24
C ILE A 321 0.76 -0.40 -2.16
N ALA A 322 1.53 0.53 -1.62
CA ALA A 322 2.11 1.62 -2.41
C ALA A 322 2.98 1.07 -3.55
N MET A 323 3.90 0.16 -3.23
CA MET A 323 4.78 -0.47 -4.22
C MET A 323 3.99 -1.29 -5.26
N LEU A 324 3.02 -2.11 -4.85
CA LEU A 324 2.22 -2.92 -5.78
C LEU A 324 1.40 -2.05 -6.74
N LYS A 325 0.97 -0.88 -6.28
CA LYS A 325 0.27 0.10 -7.12
C LYS A 325 1.21 0.84 -8.07
N GLU A 326 2.36 1.29 -7.59
CA GLU A 326 3.33 2.08 -8.37
C GLU A 326 4.11 1.21 -9.37
N ASP A 327 4.73 0.13 -8.89
CA ASP A 327 5.63 -0.70 -9.70
C ASP A 327 4.86 -1.73 -10.55
N PHE A 328 3.78 -2.34 -10.00
CA PHE A 328 3.06 -3.44 -10.65
C PHE A 328 1.69 -3.03 -11.21
N GLN A 329 1.23 -1.80 -10.93
CA GLN A 329 -0.08 -1.28 -11.35
C GLN A 329 -1.24 -2.23 -10.96
N LEU A 330 -1.17 -2.77 -9.75
CA LEU A 330 -2.17 -3.67 -9.18
C LEU A 330 -2.87 -3.00 -8.01
N ASP A 331 -4.19 -3.05 -8.00
CA ASP A 331 -5.02 -2.68 -6.86
C ASP A 331 -5.49 -3.96 -6.15
N PHE A 332 -5.55 -3.92 -4.82
CA PHE A 332 -5.91 -5.05 -3.97
C PHE A 332 -7.08 -4.73 -3.05
N ILE A 333 -7.98 -5.70 -2.88
CA ILE A 333 -8.95 -5.68 -1.80
C ILE A 333 -8.26 -6.22 -0.55
N LEU A 334 -8.24 -5.40 0.50
CA LEU A 334 -7.65 -5.78 1.77
C LEU A 334 -8.57 -6.71 2.56
N GLN A 335 -8.03 -7.81 3.02
CA GLN A 335 -8.66 -8.74 3.95
C GLN A 335 -7.75 -9.00 5.14
N SER A 336 -8.20 -8.65 6.34
CA SER A 336 -7.49 -8.95 7.57
C SER A 336 -7.63 -10.44 7.93
N VAL A 337 -6.52 -11.01 8.38
CA VAL A 337 -6.51 -12.30 9.11
C VAL A 337 -6.16 -11.97 10.55
N ASP A 338 -7.21 -11.75 11.33
CA ASP A 338 -7.09 -11.28 12.70
C ASP A 338 -6.65 -12.38 13.66
N ALA A 339 -6.13 -11.98 14.81
CA ALA A 339 -5.87 -12.85 15.94
C ALA A 339 -7.15 -13.55 16.42
N LEU A 340 -7.01 -14.67 17.11
CA LEU A 340 -8.12 -15.42 17.70
C LEU A 340 -8.85 -14.53 18.72
N GLN A 341 -10.17 -14.61 18.70
CA GLN A 341 -11.01 -13.89 19.64
C GLN A 341 -11.10 -14.68 20.97
N ASP A 342 -11.46 -14.01 22.04
CA ASP A 342 -11.59 -14.64 23.37
C ASP A 342 -12.53 -15.84 23.37
N TYR A 343 -13.60 -15.80 22.58
CA TYR A 343 -14.52 -16.93 22.48
C TYR A 343 -13.87 -18.15 21.80
N GLU A 344 -12.96 -17.94 20.82
CA GLU A 344 -12.23 -19.02 20.14
C GLU A 344 -11.21 -19.66 21.11
N LEU A 345 -10.52 -18.84 21.91
CA LEU A 345 -9.61 -19.32 22.95
C LEU A 345 -10.36 -20.09 24.05
N ASN A 346 -11.53 -19.61 24.47
CA ASN A 346 -12.36 -20.29 25.45
C ASN A 346 -12.89 -21.63 24.93
N ASN A 347 -13.27 -21.71 23.65
CA ASN A 347 -13.66 -22.97 23.02
C ASN A 347 -12.48 -23.93 22.93
N PHE A 348 -11.31 -23.43 22.57
CA PHE A 348 -10.07 -24.21 22.54
C PHE A 348 -9.78 -24.83 23.93
N GLU A 349 -9.81 -24.04 25.02
CA GLU A 349 -9.61 -24.54 26.38
C GLU A 349 -10.63 -25.63 26.76
N LYS A 350 -11.88 -25.44 26.33
CA LYS A 350 -12.98 -26.35 26.68
C LYS A 350 -12.89 -27.67 25.93
N GLU A 351 -12.50 -27.66 24.66
CA GLU A 351 -12.40 -28.86 23.82
C GLU A 351 -11.10 -29.63 24.02
N THR A 352 -10.00 -28.94 24.29
CA THR A 352 -8.69 -29.56 24.46
C THR A 352 -8.33 -29.88 25.93
N GLY A 353 -9.00 -29.23 26.88
CA GLY A 353 -8.66 -29.34 28.31
C GLY A 353 -7.41 -28.55 28.72
N ILE A 354 -6.73 -27.88 27.79
CA ILE A 354 -5.57 -27.06 28.09
C ILE A 354 -6.02 -25.74 28.69
N ARG A 355 -5.47 -25.40 29.85
CA ARG A 355 -5.73 -24.11 30.49
C ARG A 355 -4.71 -23.09 30.07
N LEU A 356 -5.16 -21.96 29.54
CA LEU A 356 -4.33 -20.82 29.19
C LEU A 356 -4.08 -19.94 30.44
N PRO A 357 -2.95 -19.21 30.47
CA PRO A 357 -2.67 -18.26 31.53
C PRO A 357 -3.76 -17.21 31.71
N LEU A 358 -3.96 -16.77 32.96
CA LEU A 358 -4.92 -15.69 33.27
C LEU A 358 -4.35 -14.29 33.08
N ASP A 359 -3.04 -14.15 32.89
CA ASP A 359 -2.41 -12.86 32.57
C ASP A 359 -2.89 -12.37 31.21
N ASP A 360 -3.51 -11.20 31.19
CA ASP A 360 -4.14 -10.64 29.98
C ASP A 360 -3.14 -10.44 28.83
N LYS A 361 -1.91 -10.06 29.13
CA LYS A 361 -0.89 -9.83 28.11
C LYS A 361 -0.43 -11.14 27.47
N LEU A 362 -0.18 -12.13 28.29
CA LEU A 362 0.24 -13.45 27.84
C LEU A 362 -0.90 -14.16 27.11
N ARG A 363 -2.14 -14.04 27.61
CA ARG A 363 -3.34 -14.56 26.96
C ARG A 363 -3.57 -13.91 25.59
N HIS A 364 -3.39 -12.60 25.49
CA HIS A 364 -3.45 -11.88 24.22
C HIS A 364 -2.40 -12.37 23.23
N GLN A 365 -1.19 -12.70 23.68
CA GLN A 365 -0.17 -13.30 22.81
C GLN A 365 -0.62 -14.65 22.26
N PHE A 366 -1.28 -15.48 23.04
CA PHE A 366 -1.82 -16.77 22.58
C PHE A 366 -3.03 -16.66 21.68
N SER A 367 -3.57 -15.46 21.47
CA SER A 367 -4.53 -15.21 20.39
C SER A 367 -3.90 -15.37 18.99
N ILE A 368 -2.58 -15.40 18.91
CA ILE A 368 -1.85 -15.73 17.68
C ILE A 368 -1.62 -17.24 17.62
N PRO A 369 -2.18 -17.97 16.63
CA PRO A 369 -2.16 -19.43 16.57
C PRO A 369 -0.77 -20.06 16.69
N PHE A 370 0.27 -19.42 16.17
CA PHE A 370 1.64 -19.92 16.30
C PHE A 370 2.11 -20.01 17.76
N TYR A 371 1.90 -18.94 18.53
CA TYR A 371 2.30 -18.93 19.95
C TYR A 371 1.50 -19.95 20.74
N LEU A 372 0.22 -20.09 20.44
CA LEU A 372 -0.64 -21.09 21.06
C LEU A 372 -0.15 -22.52 20.75
N ALA A 373 0.19 -22.80 19.49
CA ALA A 373 0.75 -24.10 19.11
C ALA A 373 2.05 -24.40 19.87
N ARG A 374 2.96 -23.43 19.97
CA ARG A 374 4.21 -23.57 20.74
C ARG A 374 3.95 -23.77 22.22
N TYR A 375 2.96 -23.06 22.80
CA TYR A 375 2.57 -23.26 24.20
C TYR A 375 2.09 -24.69 24.45
N CYS A 376 1.28 -25.24 23.55
CA CYS A 376 0.82 -26.65 23.66
C CYS A 376 1.98 -27.65 23.57
N GLU A 377 3.00 -27.36 22.77
CA GLU A 377 4.16 -28.26 22.61
C GLU A 377 5.12 -28.22 23.78
N VAL A 378 5.39 -27.02 24.33
CA VAL A 378 6.42 -26.89 25.39
C VAL A 378 5.86 -26.93 26.81
N GLY A 379 4.54 -26.73 26.98
CA GLY A 379 3.87 -26.69 28.25
C GLY A 379 4.37 -25.56 29.18
N GLY A 380 3.96 -25.60 30.45
CA GLY A 380 4.52 -24.79 31.54
C GLY A 380 3.69 -23.56 31.94
N THR A 381 4.11 -22.90 33.03
CA THR A 381 3.48 -21.72 33.60
C THR A 381 4.46 -20.57 33.55
N ASP A 382 4.38 -19.76 32.47
CA ASP A 382 5.23 -18.58 32.32
C ASP A 382 4.58 -17.36 32.96
N SER A 383 5.41 -16.47 33.48
CA SER A 383 4.94 -15.24 34.10
C SER A 383 4.74 -14.11 33.11
N ASN A 384 5.36 -14.20 31.93
CA ASN A 384 5.29 -13.18 30.89
C ASN A 384 5.78 -13.71 29.52
N GLU A 385 5.57 -12.92 28.47
CA GLU A 385 5.96 -13.21 27.09
C GLU A 385 7.45 -13.56 26.95
N LYS A 386 8.33 -12.81 27.58
CA LYS A 386 9.78 -13.01 27.46
C LYS A 386 10.19 -14.38 28.00
N ALA A 387 9.68 -14.75 29.17
CA ALA A 387 9.95 -16.05 29.78
C ALA A 387 9.43 -17.20 28.90
N PHE A 388 8.24 -17.05 28.33
CA PHE A 388 7.69 -18.02 27.39
C PHE A 388 8.58 -18.18 26.16
N ARG A 389 8.98 -17.08 25.50
CA ARG A 389 9.85 -17.09 24.33
C ARG A 389 11.22 -17.73 24.63
N GLU A 390 11.82 -17.38 25.77
CA GLU A 390 13.09 -17.97 26.21
C GLU A 390 12.96 -19.48 26.44
N ARG A 391 11.84 -19.95 26.99
CA ARG A 391 11.58 -21.37 27.17
C ARG A 391 11.41 -22.11 25.84
N VAL A 392 10.61 -21.59 24.92
CA VAL A 392 10.47 -22.17 23.57
C VAL A 392 11.83 -22.23 22.88
N TRP A 393 12.59 -21.14 22.93
CA TRP A 393 13.93 -21.09 22.34
C TRP A 393 14.88 -22.11 22.93
N LYS A 394 14.89 -22.23 24.25
CA LYS A 394 15.72 -23.20 24.95
C LYS A 394 15.34 -24.64 24.61
N GLN A 395 14.07 -24.95 24.50
CA GLN A 395 13.62 -26.33 24.25
C GLN A 395 13.75 -26.71 22.77
N LYS A 396 13.36 -25.81 21.87
CA LYS A 396 13.30 -26.08 20.43
C LYS A 396 14.63 -25.82 19.70
N VAL A 397 15.29 -24.70 19.99
CA VAL A 397 16.53 -24.34 19.28
C VAL A 397 17.76 -24.90 19.96
N ARG A 398 17.93 -24.65 21.25
CA ARG A 398 19.11 -25.14 21.97
C ARG A 398 19.03 -26.63 22.32
N GLY A 399 17.81 -27.16 22.52
CA GLY A 399 17.64 -28.49 23.03
C GLY A 399 18.22 -28.67 24.46
N MET A 400 18.17 -29.87 24.99
CA MET A 400 18.74 -30.18 26.31
C MET A 400 20.20 -30.70 26.25
N SER A 401 20.81 -30.73 25.07
CA SER A 401 22.14 -31.28 24.86
C SER A 401 23.27 -30.28 25.13
N SER A 402 24.49 -30.76 25.38
CA SER A 402 25.69 -29.93 25.48
C SER A 402 26.04 -29.21 24.15
N SER A 403 25.49 -29.70 23.04
CA SER A 403 25.64 -29.09 21.70
C SER A 403 24.69 -27.93 21.40
N GLY A 404 23.77 -27.60 22.33
CA GLY A 404 22.70 -26.61 22.11
C GLY A 404 23.19 -25.23 21.66
N ARG A 405 24.36 -24.78 22.16
CA ARG A 405 24.97 -23.51 21.68
C ARG A 405 25.48 -23.60 20.25
N LYS A 406 25.91 -24.80 19.80
CA LYS A 406 26.35 -25.00 18.42
C LYS A 406 25.16 -24.98 17.47
N ILE A 407 24.03 -25.61 17.87
CA ILE A 407 22.80 -25.62 17.09
C ILE A 407 22.27 -24.19 16.93
N GLU A 408 22.23 -23.42 18.03
CA GLU A 408 21.86 -22.00 18.01
C GLU A 408 22.78 -21.18 17.08
N ALA A 409 24.09 -21.36 17.15
CA ALA A 409 25.05 -20.68 16.30
C ALA A 409 24.88 -21.06 14.81
N CYS A 410 24.52 -22.33 14.52
CA CYS A 410 24.19 -22.78 13.19
C CYS A 410 22.94 -22.05 12.65
N LEU A 411 21.89 -21.94 13.43
CA LEU A 411 20.68 -21.18 13.07
C LEU A 411 21.01 -19.71 12.82
N PHE A 412 21.81 -19.09 13.67
CA PHE A 412 22.25 -17.70 13.49
C PHE A 412 23.03 -17.51 12.18
N GLU A 413 23.88 -18.48 11.83
CA GLU A 413 24.63 -18.42 10.57
C GLU A 413 23.72 -18.57 9.35
N ILE A 414 22.74 -19.47 9.37
CA ILE A 414 21.73 -19.62 8.33
C ILE A 414 20.98 -18.28 8.14
N ILE A 415 20.55 -17.66 9.24
CA ILE A 415 19.82 -16.40 9.19
C ILE A 415 20.72 -15.24 8.74
N ARG A 416 21.97 -15.21 9.17
CA ARG A 416 22.92 -14.19 8.70
C ARG A 416 23.16 -14.29 7.20
N ARG A 417 23.34 -15.51 6.67
CA ARG A 417 23.44 -15.73 5.21
C ARG A 417 22.17 -15.28 4.50
N LYS A 418 20.99 -15.63 5.02
CA LYS A 418 19.71 -15.16 4.47
C LYS A 418 19.63 -13.64 4.40
N GLN A 419 20.03 -12.93 5.46
CA GLN A 419 20.00 -11.47 5.51
C GLN A 419 21.01 -10.83 4.54
N THR A 420 22.14 -11.48 4.31
CA THR A 420 23.21 -10.94 3.46
C THR A 420 22.95 -11.22 1.98
N THR A 421 22.49 -12.42 1.65
CA THR A 421 22.27 -12.85 0.25
C THR A 421 20.89 -12.53 -0.28
N GLY A 422 19.90 -12.40 0.60
CA GLY A 422 18.49 -12.28 0.24
C GLY A 422 17.87 -13.56 -0.34
N LEU A 423 18.61 -14.68 -0.31
CA LEU A 423 18.14 -15.96 -0.84
C LEU A 423 17.10 -16.59 0.09
N PHE A 424 16.08 -17.22 -0.49
CA PHE A 424 15.10 -18.00 0.26
C PHE A 424 15.72 -19.31 0.77
N VAL A 425 16.44 -20.02 -0.11
CA VAL A 425 17.13 -21.27 0.20
C VAL A 425 18.61 -20.96 0.42
N ILE A 426 19.14 -21.35 1.57
CA ILE A 426 20.50 -21.08 2.00
C ILE A 426 21.35 -22.31 1.80
N PRO A 427 22.44 -22.25 1.02
CA PRO A 427 23.38 -23.36 0.88
C PRO A 427 23.95 -23.80 2.22
N THR A 428 24.09 -25.10 2.40
CA THR A 428 24.60 -25.70 3.66
C THR A 428 26.11 -25.83 3.74
N ASP A 429 26.84 -25.37 2.70
CA ASP A 429 28.31 -25.44 2.65
C ASP A 429 28.92 -24.79 3.89
N GLY A 430 29.78 -25.55 4.59
CA GLY A 430 30.45 -25.10 5.80
C GLY A 430 29.60 -25.04 7.06
N LEU A 431 28.34 -25.48 7.02
CA LEU A 431 27.52 -25.69 8.20
C LEU A 431 27.78 -27.08 8.80
N ASP A 432 27.58 -27.21 10.11
CA ASP A 432 27.64 -28.49 10.82
C ASP A 432 26.37 -29.30 10.54
N PHE A 433 26.47 -30.43 9.85
CA PHE A 433 25.37 -31.26 9.43
C PHE A 433 24.54 -31.79 10.60
N ASP A 434 25.18 -32.17 11.74
CA ASP A 434 24.47 -32.66 12.91
C ASP A 434 23.58 -31.55 13.51
N CYS A 435 24.04 -30.30 13.42
CA CYS A 435 23.26 -29.12 13.84
C CYS A 435 22.11 -28.82 12.88
N VAL A 436 22.34 -28.96 11.57
CA VAL A 436 21.29 -28.79 10.54
C VAL A 436 20.22 -29.86 10.74
N ASP A 437 20.58 -31.13 10.87
CA ASP A 437 19.65 -32.23 11.10
C ASP A 437 18.81 -32.03 12.37
N SER A 438 19.45 -31.53 13.43
CA SER A 438 18.75 -31.20 14.68
C SER A 438 17.68 -30.11 14.48
N LEU A 439 17.98 -29.06 13.70
CA LEU A 439 17.05 -27.97 13.38
C LEU A 439 15.89 -28.45 12.49
N ILE A 440 16.16 -29.36 11.56
CA ILE A 440 15.14 -29.99 10.70
C ILE A 440 14.21 -30.84 11.56
N LYS A 441 14.75 -31.66 12.45
CA LYS A 441 14.00 -32.54 13.36
C LYS A 441 13.05 -31.76 14.28
N GLU A 442 13.48 -30.59 14.76
CA GLU A 442 12.66 -29.70 15.59
C GLU A 442 11.70 -28.81 14.80
N ASP A 443 11.61 -29.03 13.47
CA ASP A 443 10.69 -28.32 12.57
C ASP A 443 10.93 -26.80 12.50
N ILE A 444 12.17 -26.37 12.71
CA ILE A 444 12.59 -24.95 12.63
C ILE A 444 12.98 -24.59 11.20
N ILE A 445 13.75 -25.47 10.55
CA ILE A 445 14.14 -25.30 9.15
C ILE A 445 13.61 -26.48 8.32
N GLY A 446 13.45 -26.21 7.02
CA GLY A 446 13.17 -27.25 6.01
C GLY A 446 14.38 -27.39 5.09
N GLU A 447 14.47 -28.52 4.41
CA GLU A 447 15.48 -28.80 3.40
C GLU A 447 14.84 -28.89 2.02
N ILE A 448 15.53 -28.37 1.00
CA ILE A 448 15.24 -28.65 -0.40
C ILE A 448 16.43 -29.48 -0.92
N GLU A 449 16.15 -30.69 -1.34
CA GLU A 449 17.13 -31.67 -1.78
C GLU A 449 18.12 -31.07 -2.79
N HIS A 450 19.41 -31.26 -2.55
CA HIS A 450 20.53 -30.73 -3.35
C HIS A 450 20.65 -29.20 -3.47
N ARG A 451 19.84 -28.41 -2.72
CA ARG A 451 19.86 -26.93 -2.81
C ARG A 451 20.18 -26.22 -1.51
N GLY A 452 19.81 -26.79 -0.38
CA GLY A 452 20.03 -26.19 0.92
C GLY A 452 18.82 -26.15 1.83
N VAL A 453 18.83 -25.25 2.79
CA VAL A 453 17.82 -25.15 3.85
C VAL A 453 17.11 -23.81 3.85
N PHE A 454 15.90 -23.79 4.37
CA PHE A 454 15.12 -22.56 4.58
C PHE A 454 14.46 -22.57 5.96
N VAL A 455 14.21 -21.38 6.52
CA VAL A 455 13.50 -21.26 7.81
C VAL A 455 12.00 -21.40 7.57
N LYS A 456 11.36 -22.40 8.22
CA LYS A 456 9.94 -22.73 7.99
C LYS A 456 8.97 -21.66 8.48
N HIS A 457 9.33 -20.92 9.51
CA HIS A 457 8.45 -19.90 10.07
C HIS A 457 9.22 -18.62 10.40
N ASP A 458 8.71 -17.48 9.90
CA ASP A 458 9.34 -16.17 10.07
C ASP A 458 9.60 -15.77 11.53
N LEU A 459 8.77 -16.23 12.48
CA LEU A 459 8.98 -15.90 13.88
C LEU A 459 10.29 -16.46 14.45
N TYR A 460 10.78 -17.61 13.93
CA TYR A 460 12.14 -18.07 14.31
C TYR A 460 13.22 -17.16 13.76
N THR A 461 13.04 -16.62 12.55
CA THR A 461 13.93 -15.58 12.03
C THR A 461 13.88 -14.32 12.90
N ASP A 462 12.68 -13.86 13.24
CA ASP A 462 12.47 -12.68 14.08
C ASP A 462 13.12 -12.84 15.46
N TRP A 463 12.93 -13.99 16.13
CA TRP A 463 13.54 -14.26 17.43
C TRP A 463 15.05 -14.40 17.36
N ALA A 464 15.57 -15.09 16.35
CA ALA A 464 17.02 -15.20 16.16
C ALA A 464 17.66 -13.82 15.96
N LEU A 465 17.02 -12.95 15.16
CA LEU A 465 17.51 -11.58 14.96
C LEU A 465 17.51 -10.79 16.27
N ASP A 466 16.47 -10.92 17.10
CA ASP A 466 16.43 -10.30 18.43
C ASP A 466 17.60 -10.76 19.32
N TYR A 467 17.95 -12.07 19.31
CA TYR A 467 19.10 -12.60 20.06
C TYR A 467 20.44 -12.16 19.47
N MET A 468 20.55 -12.09 18.14
CA MET A 468 21.76 -11.62 17.46
C MET A 468 22.02 -10.14 17.78
N LEU A 469 20.98 -9.28 17.77
CA LEU A 469 21.09 -7.88 18.12
C LEU A 469 21.63 -7.65 19.54
N LEU A 470 21.21 -8.48 20.50
CA LEU A 470 21.73 -8.44 21.88
C LEU A 470 23.24 -8.69 21.96
N SER A 471 23.81 -9.43 21.02
CA SER A 471 25.23 -9.78 20.99
C SER A 471 26.05 -8.92 20.04
N GLU A 472 25.42 -8.32 19.02
CA GLU A 472 26.11 -7.60 17.94
C GLU A 472 26.24 -6.08 18.21
N LEU A 473 25.22 -5.45 18.84
CA LEU A 473 25.22 -4.01 19.09
C LEU A 473 25.69 -3.67 20.51
N THR A 474 26.96 -3.94 20.80
CA THR A 474 27.53 -3.79 22.15
C THR A 474 28.31 -2.50 22.35
N ASP A 475 28.91 -1.98 21.30
CA ASP A 475 29.79 -0.81 21.34
C ASP A 475 29.61 0.08 20.09
N LYS A 476 30.30 1.23 20.09
CA LYS A 476 30.17 2.22 19.02
C LYS A 476 30.63 1.70 17.67
N GLU A 477 31.71 0.93 17.62
CA GLU A 477 32.30 0.45 16.37
C GLU A 477 31.35 -0.57 15.71
N SER A 478 30.78 -1.49 16.49
CA SER A 478 29.82 -2.47 16.02
C SER A 478 28.53 -1.80 15.49
N VAL A 479 28.05 -0.75 16.16
CA VAL A 479 26.89 0.04 15.72
C VAL A 479 27.21 0.79 14.42
N GLU A 480 28.36 1.47 14.32
CA GLU A 480 28.77 2.18 13.09
C GLU A 480 28.86 1.23 11.90
N CYS A 481 29.52 0.08 12.07
CA CYS A 481 29.64 -0.94 11.02
C CYS A 481 28.27 -1.44 10.52
N LYS A 482 27.32 -1.60 11.43
CA LYS A 482 25.98 -2.12 11.10
C LYS A 482 25.08 -1.09 10.43
N LEU A 483 25.08 0.15 10.90
CA LEU A 483 24.16 1.18 10.40
C LEU A 483 24.53 1.74 9.00
N VAL A 484 25.71 1.45 8.50
CA VAL A 484 26.12 1.81 7.13
C VAL A 484 25.45 0.91 6.08
N SER A 485 25.21 -0.35 6.40
CA SER A 485 24.57 -1.29 5.47
C SER A 485 23.04 -1.16 5.52
N LYS A 486 22.39 -1.20 4.34
CA LYS A 486 20.91 -1.21 4.26
C LYS A 486 20.37 -2.46 4.95
N PRO A 487 19.48 -2.33 5.96
CA PRO A 487 18.87 -3.48 6.59
C PRO A 487 17.79 -4.09 5.71
N THR A 488 17.58 -5.40 5.81
CA THR A 488 16.32 -6.01 5.34
C THR A 488 15.16 -5.55 6.23
N ILE A 489 13.94 -5.67 5.72
CA ILE A 489 12.74 -5.31 6.51
C ILE A 489 12.64 -6.16 7.77
N SER A 490 12.94 -7.46 7.67
CA SER A 490 12.95 -8.35 8.84
C SER A 490 13.95 -7.90 9.90
N TYR A 491 15.14 -7.47 9.49
CA TYR A 491 16.15 -6.97 10.42
C TYR A 491 15.75 -5.61 11.01
N ALA A 492 15.23 -4.69 10.22
CA ALA A 492 14.72 -3.40 10.69
C ALA A 492 13.57 -3.57 11.70
N ASN A 493 12.66 -4.52 11.46
CA ASN A 493 11.57 -4.84 12.38
C ASN A 493 12.06 -5.47 13.69
N ALA A 494 13.04 -6.37 13.64
CA ALA A 494 13.68 -6.91 14.83
C ALA A 494 14.39 -5.81 15.63
N PHE A 495 15.15 -4.96 14.95
CA PHE A 495 15.79 -3.80 15.56
C PHE A 495 14.77 -2.83 16.18
N ARG A 496 13.65 -2.55 15.51
CA ARG A 496 12.58 -1.70 16.06
C ARG A 496 12.08 -2.24 17.39
N ARG A 497 11.77 -3.56 17.50
CA ARG A 497 11.32 -4.19 18.75
C ARG A 497 12.40 -4.08 19.83
N TRP A 498 13.62 -4.51 19.50
CA TRP A 498 14.75 -4.49 20.44
C TRP A 498 15.07 -3.07 20.91
N PHE A 499 15.11 -2.11 19.99
CA PHE A 499 15.43 -0.71 20.31
C PHE A 499 14.32 -0.04 21.12
N THR A 500 13.06 -0.41 20.90
CA THR A 500 11.93 0.06 21.71
C THR A 500 12.11 -0.35 23.18
N ASP A 501 12.52 -1.57 23.44
CA ASP A 501 12.81 -2.04 24.82
C ASP A 501 13.97 -1.25 25.42
N LYS A 502 15.03 -0.99 24.68
CA LYS A 502 16.19 -0.22 25.12
C LYS A 502 15.85 1.25 25.41
N VAL A 503 15.05 1.88 24.56
CA VAL A 503 14.55 3.24 24.74
C VAL A 503 13.65 3.33 25.98
N SER A 504 12.77 2.36 26.17
CA SER A 504 11.89 2.29 27.34
C SER A 504 12.68 2.13 28.65
N SER A 505 13.73 1.33 28.62
CA SER A 505 14.64 1.08 29.76
C SER A 505 15.72 2.16 29.91
N LYS A 506 15.82 3.10 28.99
CA LYS A 506 16.82 4.18 28.96
C LYS A 506 18.26 3.66 29.08
N GLU A 507 18.56 2.57 28.38
CA GLU A 507 19.89 1.97 28.41
C GLU A 507 20.94 2.83 27.67
N ALA A 508 22.21 2.75 28.11
CA ALA A 508 23.31 3.55 27.52
C ALA A 508 23.53 3.33 26.02
N VAL A 509 23.20 2.13 25.50
CA VAL A 509 23.30 1.80 24.09
C VAL A 509 22.42 2.71 23.20
N VAL A 510 21.31 3.24 23.73
CA VAL A 510 20.43 4.18 23.04
C VAL A 510 21.20 5.44 22.61
N ASP A 511 21.99 5.99 23.51
CA ASP A 511 22.81 7.17 23.22
C ASP A 511 23.90 6.89 22.19
N THR A 512 24.49 5.69 22.24
CA THR A 512 25.48 5.26 21.25
C THR A 512 24.86 5.19 19.86
N ILE A 513 23.69 4.53 19.74
CA ILE A 513 22.97 4.38 18.46
C ILE A 513 22.55 5.74 17.90
N ILE A 514 21.93 6.59 18.73
CA ILE A 514 21.53 7.93 18.29
C ILE A 514 22.75 8.78 17.90
N GLY A 515 23.85 8.67 18.64
CA GLY A 515 25.08 9.38 18.32
C GLY A 515 25.67 8.97 16.97
N VAL A 516 25.63 7.67 16.64
CA VAL A 516 26.06 7.13 15.35
C VAL A 516 25.10 7.54 14.22
N MET A 517 23.80 7.56 14.47
CA MET A 517 22.78 7.96 13.49
C MET A 517 23.07 9.34 12.87
N PHE A 518 23.60 10.27 13.63
CA PHE A 518 23.99 11.60 13.13
C PHE A 518 25.26 11.59 12.27
N GLY A 519 25.87 10.42 12.06
CA GLY A 519 27.07 10.25 11.25
C GLY A 519 26.79 10.34 9.75
N LYS A 520 27.88 10.32 8.95
CA LYS A 520 27.78 10.26 7.49
C LYS A 520 27.69 8.82 6.99
N GLY A 521 26.91 8.61 5.95
CA GLY A 521 26.83 7.31 5.27
C GLY A 521 25.93 6.27 5.98
N ILE A 522 25.13 6.70 6.93
CA ILE A 522 24.11 5.86 7.56
C ILE A 522 22.95 5.68 6.60
N ASP A 523 22.45 4.46 6.43
CA ASP A 523 21.33 4.17 5.56
C ASP A 523 20.02 4.76 6.12
N ASP A 524 19.22 5.37 5.25
CA ASP A 524 17.98 6.09 5.62
C ASP A 524 16.96 5.19 6.33
N ARG A 525 16.93 3.89 6.03
CA ARG A 525 16.02 2.95 6.70
C ARG A 525 16.34 2.82 8.19
N TRP A 526 17.62 2.85 8.56
CA TRP A 526 18.03 2.91 9.96
C TRP A 526 17.62 4.22 10.62
N VAL A 527 17.91 5.34 9.96
CA VAL A 527 17.56 6.67 10.48
C VAL A 527 16.07 6.73 10.78
N ASN A 528 15.23 6.35 9.80
CA ASN A 528 13.78 6.35 9.95
C ASN A 528 13.31 5.44 11.08
N THR A 529 13.87 4.22 11.19
CA THR A 529 13.50 3.27 12.24
C THR A 529 13.89 3.77 13.63
N ILE A 530 15.07 4.38 13.80
CA ILE A 530 15.52 4.95 15.06
C ILE A 530 14.61 6.11 15.47
N LEU A 531 14.35 7.05 14.56
CA LEU A 531 13.53 8.23 14.82
C LEU A 531 12.06 7.87 15.08
N GLU A 532 11.52 6.85 14.38
CA GLU A 532 10.19 6.31 14.63
C GLU A 532 10.07 5.75 16.06
N VAL A 533 11.03 4.94 16.51
CA VAL A 533 11.02 4.39 17.88
C VAL A 533 11.12 5.49 18.92
N VAL A 534 11.99 6.49 18.70
CA VAL A 534 12.12 7.66 19.57
C VAL A 534 10.80 8.43 19.64
N GLY A 535 10.18 8.69 18.50
CA GLY A 535 8.92 9.45 18.40
C GLY A 535 7.72 8.73 18.99
N SER A 536 7.65 7.39 18.80
CA SER A 536 6.59 6.53 19.31
C SER A 536 6.71 6.23 20.81
N SER A 537 7.87 6.49 21.42
CA SER A 537 8.06 6.32 22.86
C SER A 537 7.22 7.31 23.67
N ASP A 538 6.58 6.83 24.74
CA ASP A 538 5.75 7.67 25.62
C ASP A 538 6.54 8.72 26.39
N VAL A 539 7.86 8.54 26.57
CA VAL A 539 8.66 9.39 27.45
C VAL A 539 9.98 9.88 26.88
N TYR A 540 10.48 9.27 25.80
CA TYR A 540 11.86 9.51 25.37
C TYR A 540 12.01 10.68 24.39
N ALA A 541 11.01 11.01 23.58
CA ALA A 541 11.12 12.07 22.58
C ALA A 541 11.49 13.45 23.17
N PRO A 542 10.94 13.90 24.32
CA PRO A 542 11.38 15.13 24.97
C PRO A 542 12.86 15.08 25.41
N ILE A 543 13.32 13.91 25.91
CA ILE A 543 14.72 13.69 26.29
C ILE A 543 15.62 13.83 25.07
N PHE A 544 15.25 13.18 23.97
CA PHE A 544 15.96 13.24 22.69
C PHE A 544 16.10 14.68 22.19
N ILE A 545 15.00 15.44 22.11
CA ILE A 545 15.04 16.84 21.64
C ILE A 545 15.95 17.69 22.53
N ASN A 546 15.82 17.57 23.85
CA ASN A 546 16.62 18.38 24.76
C ASN A 546 18.11 18.01 24.71
N LYS A 547 18.42 16.71 24.67
CA LYS A 547 19.81 16.22 24.68
C LYS A 547 20.54 16.54 23.39
N TYR A 548 19.88 16.42 22.27
CA TYR A 548 20.51 16.58 20.94
C TYR A 548 20.12 17.90 20.26
N LYS A 549 19.64 18.89 21.04
CA LYS A 549 19.16 20.19 20.53
C LYS A 549 20.11 20.85 19.53
N THR A 550 21.41 20.86 19.82
CA THR A 550 22.44 21.45 18.95
C THR A 550 22.46 20.77 17.58
N ARG A 551 22.51 19.44 17.56
CA ARG A 551 22.48 18.66 16.32
C ARG A 551 21.18 18.84 15.53
N LEU A 552 20.06 18.92 16.20
CA LEU A 552 18.74 19.10 15.59
C LEU A 552 18.57 20.48 14.94
N THR A 553 19.31 21.51 15.38
CA THR A 553 19.26 22.88 14.84
C THR A 553 20.34 23.18 13.80
N GLU A 554 21.34 22.30 13.65
CA GLU A 554 22.38 22.42 12.61
C GLU A 554 21.77 22.21 11.21
N ASP A 555 22.47 22.65 10.17
CA ASP A 555 22.13 22.47 8.76
C ASP A 555 20.67 22.84 8.44
N ASP A 556 20.25 24.04 8.85
CA ASP A 556 18.90 24.59 8.64
C ASP A 556 17.80 23.64 9.16
N TYR A 557 17.99 23.13 10.37
CA TYR A 557 17.06 22.20 11.05
C TYR A 557 16.86 20.87 10.32
N TYR A 558 17.79 20.41 9.51
CA TYR A 558 17.67 19.17 8.73
C TYR A 558 17.22 17.98 9.60
N TRP A 559 17.93 17.72 10.71
CA TRP A 559 17.62 16.60 11.59
C TRP A 559 16.32 16.77 12.36
N PHE A 560 15.98 17.99 12.75
CA PHE A 560 14.69 18.25 13.37
C PHE A 560 13.53 18.05 12.39
N ASN A 561 13.65 18.54 11.17
CA ASN A 561 12.65 18.36 10.12
C ASN A 561 12.50 16.86 9.76
N THR A 562 13.60 16.12 9.70
CA THR A 562 13.58 14.66 9.49
C THR A 562 12.83 13.96 10.63
N PHE A 563 13.11 14.31 11.89
CA PHE A 563 12.39 13.76 13.04
C PHE A 563 10.90 14.13 13.03
N ALA A 564 10.56 15.39 12.80
CA ALA A 564 9.17 15.84 12.73
C ALA A 564 8.40 15.15 11.60
N ASN A 565 9.00 14.98 10.42
CA ASN A 565 8.41 14.24 9.31
C ASN A 565 8.22 12.75 9.68
N THR A 566 9.20 12.11 10.32
CA THR A 566 9.06 10.72 10.79
C THR A 566 7.93 10.60 11.81
N VAL A 567 7.81 11.53 12.75
CA VAL A 567 6.69 11.56 13.71
C VAL A 567 5.36 11.68 13.00
N SER A 568 5.25 12.57 12.00
CA SER A 568 3.98 12.80 11.28
C SER A 568 3.56 11.61 10.41
N VAL A 569 4.52 10.86 9.87
CA VAL A 569 4.26 9.74 8.94
C VAL A 569 4.16 8.40 9.67
N SER A 570 5.02 8.15 10.66
CA SER A 570 5.19 6.81 11.24
C SER A 570 4.64 6.65 12.66
N CYS A 571 4.50 7.74 13.44
CA CYS A 571 4.05 7.64 14.83
C CYS A 571 2.51 7.65 14.94
N HIS A 572 1.85 6.71 14.27
CA HIS A 572 0.40 6.53 14.34
C HIS A 572 0.03 5.04 14.26
N ILE A 573 -1.16 4.69 14.73
CA ILE A 573 -1.75 3.35 14.61
C ILE A 573 -3.08 3.46 13.89
N VAL A 574 -3.25 2.69 12.82
CA VAL A 574 -4.55 2.54 12.15
C VAL A 574 -5.48 1.77 13.08
N THR A 575 -6.57 2.42 13.49
CA THR A 575 -7.54 1.86 14.44
C THR A 575 -8.79 1.32 13.78
N GLN A 576 -9.13 1.85 12.61
CA GLN A 576 -10.36 1.48 11.90
C GLN A 576 -10.21 1.81 10.40
N TYR A 577 -10.95 1.07 9.58
CA TYR A 577 -11.11 1.39 8.17
C TYR A 577 -12.56 1.75 7.89
N LEU A 578 -12.82 2.95 7.37
CA LEU A 578 -14.14 3.35 6.92
C LEU A 578 -14.39 2.92 5.47
N PRO A 579 -15.56 2.35 5.16
CA PRO A 579 -15.94 2.07 3.78
C PRO A 579 -16.13 3.38 3.00
N TYR A 580 -15.51 3.47 1.84
CA TYR A 580 -15.65 4.57 0.88
C TYR A 580 -16.17 4.05 -0.46
N LYS A 581 -16.56 4.94 -1.39
CA LYS A 581 -17.08 4.57 -2.70
C LYS A 581 -16.17 3.57 -3.42
N ASN A 582 -16.73 2.64 -4.16
CA ASN A 582 -16.04 1.61 -4.97
C ASN A 582 -15.21 0.60 -4.16
N GLY A 583 -15.59 0.30 -2.89
CA GLY A 583 -14.88 -0.69 -2.08
C GLY A 583 -13.56 -0.20 -1.47
N ILE A 584 -13.17 1.06 -1.72
CA ILE A 584 -12.02 1.69 -1.09
C ILE A 584 -12.30 1.83 0.41
N ARG A 585 -11.31 1.54 1.25
CA ARG A 585 -11.38 1.74 2.69
C ARG A 585 -10.40 2.84 3.08
N ILE A 586 -10.90 3.85 3.77
CA ILE A 586 -10.06 4.94 4.29
C ILE A 586 -9.58 4.55 5.69
N PRO A 587 -8.26 4.48 5.94
CA PRO A 587 -7.74 4.21 7.27
C PRO A 587 -7.98 5.40 8.20
N ILE A 588 -8.50 5.12 9.39
CA ILE A 588 -8.52 6.08 10.50
C ILE A 588 -7.35 5.73 11.41
N SER A 589 -6.42 6.65 11.54
CA SER A 589 -5.24 6.50 12.39
C SER A 589 -5.30 7.39 13.63
N ASN A 590 -4.75 6.91 14.72
CA ASN A 590 -4.54 7.68 15.94
C ASN A 590 -3.05 7.93 16.14
N SER A 591 -2.68 9.15 16.41
CA SER A 591 -1.31 9.54 16.76
C SER A 591 -0.89 8.94 18.10
N ILE A 592 0.32 8.39 18.17
CA ILE A 592 0.90 7.72 19.35
C ILE A 592 2.24 8.33 19.74
N GLY A 593 2.67 8.06 20.96
CA GLY A 593 3.96 8.48 21.50
C GLY A 593 4.03 9.94 21.94
N SER A 594 5.14 10.31 22.55
CA SER A 594 5.42 11.68 23.02
C SER A 594 6.09 12.56 21.95
N GLY A 595 6.40 12.01 20.79
CA GLY A 595 7.06 12.73 19.69
C GLY A 595 6.27 13.96 19.23
N TRP A 596 4.96 13.82 19.11
CA TRP A 596 4.07 14.92 18.72
C TRP A 596 4.18 16.13 19.66
N GLU A 597 4.08 15.88 20.96
CA GLU A 597 4.13 16.91 21.99
C GLU A 597 5.51 17.54 22.11
N ALA A 598 6.55 16.73 21.98
CA ALA A 598 7.93 17.21 22.00
C ALA A 598 8.24 18.11 20.80
N VAL A 599 7.78 17.73 19.60
CA VAL A 599 7.95 18.55 18.40
C VAL A 599 7.16 19.85 18.49
N ILE A 600 5.90 19.83 18.93
CA ILE A 600 5.08 21.04 19.12
C ILE A 600 5.74 21.99 20.12
N SER A 601 6.20 21.47 21.26
CA SER A 601 6.90 22.27 22.27
C SER A 601 8.19 22.89 21.71
N PHE A 602 8.95 22.15 20.91
CA PHE A 602 10.14 22.65 20.27
C PHE A 602 9.82 23.78 19.27
N ILE A 603 8.81 23.60 18.40
CA ILE A 603 8.37 24.61 17.44
C ILE A 603 7.96 25.89 18.16
N ASN A 604 7.16 25.79 19.24
CA ASN A 604 6.71 26.93 20.01
C ASN A 604 7.86 27.72 20.68
N ASN A 605 8.94 27.01 21.06
CA ASN A 605 10.10 27.60 21.71
C ASN A 605 11.14 28.15 20.72
N ASN A 606 10.92 28.00 19.42
CA ASN A 606 11.80 28.51 18.38
C ASN A 606 11.30 29.86 17.84
N LYS A 607 12.17 30.48 17.03
CA LYS A 607 11.87 31.78 16.41
C LYS A 607 10.78 31.61 15.34
N GLU A 608 10.05 32.70 15.13
CA GLU A 608 8.98 32.76 14.13
C GLU A 608 9.44 32.36 12.71
N ASP A 609 10.67 32.72 12.32
CA ASP A 609 11.27 32.38 11.03
C ASP A 609 11.31 30.88 10.78
N TYR A 610 11.48 30.04 11.82
CA TYR A 610 11.50 28.61 11.67
C TYR A 610 10.16 28.09 11.11
N TYR A 611 9.04 28.37 11.80
CA TYR A 611 7.77 27.80 11.40
C TYR A 611 7.19 28.43 10.12
N ILE A 612 7.56 29.69 9.83
CA ILE A 612 7.17 30.31 8.54
C ILE A 612 7.89 29.67 7.36
N ASN A 613 9.16 29.29 7.52
CA ASN A 613 9.93 28.64 6.46
C ASN A 613 9.64 27.15 6.32
N ASN A 614 9.08 26.50 7.35
CA ASN A 614 8.79 25.06 7.40
C ASN A 614 7.29 24.75 7.55
N LEU A 615 6.42 25.52 6.86
CA LEU A 615 4.96 25.46 7.02
C LEU A 615 4.37 24.07 6.82
N SER A 616 4.88 23.29 5.86
CA SER A 616 4.39 21.93 5.58
C SER A 616 4.67 20.97 6.75
N VAL A 617 5.87 21.04 7.31
CA VAL A 617 6.24 20.22 8.48
C VAL A 617 5.37 20.58 9.67
N VAL A 618 5.22 21.89 9.94
CA VAL A 618 4.41 22.38 11.07
C VAL A 618 2.94 22.01 10.90
N TYR A 619 2.39 22.19 9.70
CA TYR A 619 1.00 21.80 9.41
C TYR A 619 0.78 20.31 9.65
N ASN A 620 1.64 19.44 9.11
CA ASN A 620 1.51 17.99 9.25
C ASN A 620 1.53 17.57 10.73
N ILE A 621 2.40 18.16 11.52
CA ILE A 621 2.49 17.90 12.96
C ILE A 621 1.21 18.37 13.70
N LEU A 622 0.77 19.60 13.48
CA LEU A 622 -0.43 20.11 14.13
C LEU A 622 -1.69 19.34 13.70
N ASN A 623 -1.78 19.02 12.40
CA ASN A 623 -2.87 18.25 11.85
C ASN A 623 -2.91 16.81 12.41
N GLY A 624 -1.77 16.12 12.43
CA GLY A 624 -1.67 14.77 13.01
C GLY A 624 -1.97 14.77 14.52
N TYR A 625 -1.50 15.75 15.26
CA TYR A 625 -1.78 15.87 16.69
C TYR A 625 -3.27 16.12 16.98
N SER A 626 -3.99 16.80 16.08
CA SER A 626 -5.44 16.98 16.22
C SER A 626 -6.21 15.64 16.30
N ASN A 627 -5.66 14.57 15.74
CA ASN A 627 -6.24 13.22 15.73
C ASN A 627 -5.87 12.37 16.97
N LYS A 628 -5.01 12.86 17.86
CA LYS A 628 -4.58 12.13 19.05
C LYS A 628 -5.72 11.98 20.04
N ARG A 629 -6.02 10.75 20.49
CA ARG A 629 -7.13 10.48 21.43
C ARG A 629 -6.92 11.07 22.82
N LYS A 630 -5.70 10.91 23.37
CA LYS A 630 -5.33 11.49 24.66
C LYS A 630 -4.37 12.64 24.42
N LYS A 631 -4.84 13.87 24.55
CA LYS A 631 -4.05 15.08 24.39
C LYS A 631 -3.62 15.61 25.74
N ASN A 632 -2.41 16.14 25.81
CA ASN A 632 -1.98 16.93 26.94
C ASN A 632 -2.64 18.32 26.84
N GLU A 633 -3.35 18.76 27.90
CA GLU A 633 -4.12 20.01 27.90
C GLU A 633 -3.27 21.25 27.62
N GLU A 634 -2.05 21.30 28.13
CA GLU A 634 -1.13 22.40 27.89
C GLU A 634 -0.65 22.42 26.43
N ILE A 635 -0.23 21.27 25.93
CA ILE A 635 0.31 21.16 24.56
C ILE A 635 -0.77 21.36 23.51
N VAL A 636 -2.01 20.90 23.74
CA VAL A 636 -3.11 21.13 22.79
C VAL A 636 -3.46 22.60 22.68
N LYS A 637 -3.38 23.35 23.79
CA LYS A 637 -3.54 24.80 23.78
C LYS A 637 -2.41 25.46 22.99
N ILE A 638 -1.15 25.07 23.22
CA ILE A 638 0.01 25.56 22.46
C ILE A 638 -0.17 25.28 20.95
N ALA A 639 -0.60 24.07 20.60
CA ALA A 639 -0.85 23.69 19.19
C ALA A 639 -1.90 24.60 18.54
N GLY A 640 -3.01 24.86 19.24
CA GLY A 640 -4.05 25.77 18.78
C GLY A 640 -3.56 27.21 18.62
N LEU A 641 -2.80 27.71 19.56
CA LEU A 641 -2.21 29.07 19.50
C LEU A 641 -1.22 29.21 18.35
N LEU A 642 -0.39 28.17 18.10
CA LEU A 642 0.52 28.14 16.95
C LEU A 642 -0.25 28.13 15.63
N ALA A 643 -1.28 27.28 15.51
CA ALA A 643 -2.12 27.24 14.32
C ALA A 643 -2.77 28.60 14.02
N LEU A 644 -3.36 29.23 15.05
CA LEU A 644 -3.98 30.54 14.92
C LEU A 644 -2.96 31.64 14.57
N ARG A 645 -1.79 31.64 15.22
CA ARG A 645 -0.73 32.61 14.95
C ARG A 645 -0.22 32.51 13.50
N ILE A 646 0.03 31.30 13.04
CA ILE A 646 0.47 31.06 11.65
C ILE A 646 -0.61 31.51 10.67
N PHE A 647 -1.89 31.16 10.95
CA PHE A 647 -3.02 31.62 10.17
C PHE A 647 -3.07 33.16 10.11
N ASP A 648 -2.96 33.86 11.24
CA ASP A 648 -2.98 35.32 11.29
C ASP A 648 -1.83 35.95 10.51
N ILE A 649 -0.61 35.42 10.63
CA ILE A 649 0.55 35.89 9.86
C ILE A 649 0.29 35.77 8.36
N GLN A 650 -0.25 34.64 7.93
CA GLN A 650 -0.54 34.40 6.53
C GLN A 650 -1.69 35.28 6.02
N ALA A 651 -2.76 35.41 6.80
CA ALA A 651 -3.92 36.25 6.49
C ALA A 651 -3.58 37.72 6.33
N ASN A 652 -2.58 38.21 7.07
CA ASN A 652 -2.18 39.63 7.10
C ASN A 652 -1.01 39.95 6.15
N LYS A 653 -0.40 39.02 5.46
CA LYS A 653 0.64 39.30 4.45
C LYS A 653 0.05 40.09 3.30
N LYS A 654 0.27 41.42 3.32
CA LYS A 654 0.03 42.33 2.19
C LYS A 654 1.07 42.02 1.11
N ASN A 655 0.66 41.70 -0.09
CA ASN A 655 1.48 41.45 -1.27
C ASN A 655 2.24 40.09 -1.28
N GLY A 656 1.57 39.05 -1.63
CA GLY A 656 2.19 37.83 -2.16
C GLY A 656 1.21 37.17 -3.11
N ASN A 657 1.62 36.93 -4.33
CA ASN A 657 0.85 36.17 -5.26
C ASN A 657 0.21 34.96 -4.55
N LEU A 658 -1.09 34.89 -4.53
CA LEU A 658 -1.92 33.82 -3.95
C LEU A 658 -1.53 32.41 -4.45
N TYR A 659 -0.60 32.29 -5.39
CA TYR A 659 -0.15 31.07 -6.04
C TYR A 659 1.08 30.40 -5.41
N PHE A 660 1.65 30.96 -4.34
CA PHE A 660 2.84 30.38 -3.68
C PHE A 660 2.58 29.68 -2.34
N TRP A 661 1.33 29.37 -2.02
CA TRP A 661 0.99 28.68 -0.77
C TRP A 661 1.10 27.17 -0.95
N GLN A 662 2.02 26.53 -0.25
CA GLN A 662 2.14 25.06 -0.19
C GLN A 662 0.90 24.40 0.46
N ILE A 663 0.15 25.18 1.28
CA ILE A 663 -1.05 24.74 1.98
C ILE A 663 -2.11 25.82 1.85
N ASN A 664 -3.33 25.40 1.47
CA ASN A 664 -4.46 26.30 1.27
C ASN A 664 -4.88 26.96 2.61
N MET A 665 -5.28 28.24 2.58
CA MET A 665 -5.78 28.94 3.77
C MET A 665 -7.00 28.26 4.39
N LYS A 666 -7.83 27.58 3.60
CA LYS A 666 -8.95 26.76 4.10
C LYS A 666 -8.48 25.64 5.01
N ASP A 667 -7.40 24.96 4.64
CA ASP A 667 -6.84 23.86 5.45
C ASP A 667 -6.32 24.37 6.79
N TRP A 668 -5.71 25.56 6.81
CA TRP A 668 -5.30 26.23 8.06
C TRP A 668 -6.49 26.69 8.89
N ALA A 669 -7.55 27.22 8.27
CA ALA A 669 -8.78 27.58 8.95
C ALA A 669 -9.45 26.37 9.62
N ALA A 670 -9.57 25.27 8.88
CA ALA A 670 -10.08 24.00 9.42
C ALA A 670 -9.24 23.52 10.60
N LEU A 671 -7.91 23.58 10.48
CA LEU A 671 -7.00 23.20 11.56
C LEU A 671 -7.17 24.07 12.81
N VAL A 672 -7.29 25.40 12.67
CA VAL A 672 -7.59 26.31 13.77
C VAL A 672 -8.92 25.92 14.45
N CYS A 673 -9.95 25.63 13.65
CA CYS A 673 -11.26 25.23 14.16
C CYS A 673 -11.25 23.92 14.95
N ARG A 674 -10.39 22.95 14.58
CA ARG A 674 -10.21 21.70 15.36
C ARG A 674 -9.66 21.95 16.77
N TYR A 675 -8.95 23.05 16.97
CA TYR A 675 -8.41 23.46 18.27
C TYR A 675 -9.26 24.53 19.00
N ALA A 676 -10.36 25.00 18.40
CA ALA A 676 -11.13 26.15 18.89
C ALA A 676 -11.60 26.00 20.35
N ILE A 677 -12.00 24.79 20.76
CA ILE A 677 -12.44 24.52 22.13
C ILE A 677 -11.32 24.69 23.19
N TYR A 678 -10.05 24.61 22.78
CA TYR A 678 -8.90 24.73 23.67
C TYR A 678 -8.31 26.15 23.70
N ILE A 679 -8.68 27.01 22.73
CA ILE A 679 -8.22 28.42 22.60
C ILE A 679 -9.42 29.37 22.49
N GLN A 680 -10.42 29.19 23.36
CA GLN A 680 -11.71 29.88 23.30
C GLN A 680 -11.62 31.39 23.28
N ASP A 681 -10.81 31.98 24.18
CA ASP A 681 -10.70 33.43 24.34
C ASP A 681 -10.06 34.07 23.09
N GLU A 682 -9.07 33.40 22.53
CA GLU A 682 -8.36 33.86 21.35
C GLU A 682 -9.27 33.77 20.10
N ILE A 683 -10.01 32.70 19.93
CA ILE A 683 -11.00 32.55 18.82
C ILE A 683 -12.10 33.61 18.96
N LYS A 684 -12.66 33.84 20.17
CA LYS A 684 -13.64 34.90 20.42
C LYS A 684 -13.08 36.29 20.07
N SER A 685 -11.81 36.54 20.42
CA SER A 685 -11.12 37.79 20.08
C SER A 685 -11.00 37.97 18.56
N VAL A 686 -10.64 36.89 17.83
CA VAL A 686 -10.56 36.94 16.36
C VAL A 686 -11.93 37.20 15.74
N LEU A 687 -12.96 36.48 16.18
CA LEU A 687 -14.33 36.70 15.70
C LEU A 687 -14.87 38.11 16.00
N ALA A 688 -14.53 38.67 17.17
CA ALA A 688 -14.87 40.06 17.50
C ALA A 688 -14.19 41.04 16.53
N LYS A 689 -12.93 40.78 16.12
CA LYS A 689 -12.27 41.57 15.07
C LYS A 689 -12.94 41.46 13.72
N VAL A 690 -13.43 40.25 13.36
CA VAL A 690 -14.20 40.05 12.13
C VAL A 690 -15.45 40.91 12.13
N VAL A 691 -16.18 40.96 13.24
CA VAL A 691 -17.36 41.85 13.39
C VAL A 691 -16.97 43.30 13.25
N LYS A 692 -15.96 43.75 14.02
CA LYS A 692 -15.51 45.14 14.05
C LYS A 692 -15.05 45.69 12.70
N ASN A 693 -14.40 44.83 11.88
CA ASN A 693 -13.82 45.22 10.61
C ASN A 693 -14.70 44.85 9.41
N SER A 694 -15.88 44.30 9.62
CA SER A 694 -16.79 43.79 8.57
C SER A 694 -16.10 42.81 7.60
N TRP A 695 -15.27 41.91 8.12
CA TRP A 695 -14.52 40.91 7.33
C TRP A 695 -15.37 39.70 6.99
N ILE A 696 -16.60 39.93 6.57
CA ILE A 696 -17.60 38.87 6.32
C ILE A 696 -17.66 38.41 4.86
N HIS A 697 -16.88 38.97 3.96
CA HIS A 697 -16.87 38.62 2.55
C HIS A 697 -15.81 37.57 2.22
N HIS A 698 -16.02 36.81 1.16
CA HIS A 698 -15.11 35.77 0.64
C HIS A 698 -13.66 36.25 0.37
N ASN A 699 -13.44 37.58 0.35
CA ASN A 699 -12.10 38.17 0.17
C ASN A 699 -11.27 38.16 1.45
N SER A 700 -11.87 37.83 2.60
CA SER A 700 -11.18 37.74 3.89
C SER A 700 -10.90 36.27 4.22
N PRO A 701 -9.65 35.89 4.51
CA PRO A 701 -9.33 34.52 4.96
C PRO A 701 -10.05 34.10 6.23
N TYR A 702 -10.47 35.05 7.08
CA TYR A 702 -11.23 34.80 8.30
C TYR A 702 -12.64 34.29 8.06
N HIS A 703 -13.16 34.47 6.85
CA HIS A 703 -14.42 33.88 6.42
C HIS A 703 -14.42 32.36 6.57
N ASP A 704 -13.31 31.69 6.21
CA ASP A 704 -13.22 30.23 6.28
C ASP A 704 -13.30 29.71 7.73
N ILE A 705 -12.75 30.44 8.73
CA ILE A 705 -12.92 30.10 10.15
C ILE A 705 -14.39 30.15 10.56
N VAL A 706 -15.09 31.22 10.18
CA VAL A 706 -16.52 31.36 10.50
C VAL A 706 -17.34 30.24 9.84
N GLU A 707 -17.04 29.92 8.59
CA GLU A 707 -17.68 28.86 7.85
C GLU A 707 -17.52 27.49 8.54
N TYR A 708 -16.29 27.10 8.92
CA TYR A 708 -16.03 25.84 9.62
C TYR A 708 -16.65 25.76 11.02
N LEU A 709 -16.81 26.89 11.73
CA LEU A 709 -17.42 26.89 13.05
C LEU A 709 -18.97 26.81 12.98
N ILE A 710 -19.57 27.36 11.93
CA ILE A 710 -21.06 27.31 11.75
C ILE A 710 -21.47 25.97 11.12
N THR A 711 -20.78 25.52 10.08
CA THR A 711 -21.08 24.28 9.36
C THR A 711 -19.81 23.43 9.24
N PRO A 712 -19.46 22.66 10.28
CA PRO A 712 -18.27 21.84 10.21
C PRO A 712 -18.37 20.83 9.06
N GLN A 713 -17.62 21.09 8.01
CA GLN A 713 -17.41 20.11 6.90
C GLN A 713 -16.33 19.10 7.27
N ASP A 714 -15.59 19.38 8.33
CA ASP A 714 -14.53 18.56 8.87
C ASP A 714 -15.01 17.84 10.14
N ALA A 715 -15.07 16.52 10.08
CA ALA A 715 -15.51 15.67 11.19
C ALA A 715 -14.66 15.78 12.48
N LEU A 716 -13.50 16.42 12.40
CA LEU A 716 -12.60 16.64 13.53
C LEU A 716 -12.83 17.97 14.24
N VAL A 717 -13.66 18.85 13.69
CA VAL A 717 -14.09 20.06 14.37
C VAL A 717 -15.15 19.69 15.40
N ASP A 718 -14.86 19.95 16.68
CA ASP A 718 -15.80 19.68 17.76
C ASP A 718 -17.00 20.65 17.66
N ILE A 719 -18.19 20.12 17.65
CA ILE A 719 -19.42 20.92 17.59
C ILE A 719 -19.53 21.90 18.76
N ASN A 720 -18.94 21.60 19.92
CA ASN A 720 -18.89 22.50 21.05
C ASN A 720 -18.16 23.82 20.74
N ALA A 721 -17.31 23.83 19.68
CA ALA A 721 -16.65 25.07 19.24
C ALA A 721 -17.66 26.13 18.81
N TYR A 722 -18.79 25.74 18.20
CA TYR A 722 -19.89 26.65 17.91
C TYR A 722 -20.46 27.28 19.19
N PHE A 723 -20.82 26.43 20.16
CA PHE A 723 -21.46 26.90 21.40
C PHE A 723 -20.57 27.83 22.23
N VAL A 724 -19.30 27.57 22.24
CA VAL A 724 -18.30 28.43 22.92
C VAL A 724 -18.25 29.84 22.31
N CYS A 725 -18.39 29.92 20.97
CA CYS A 725 -18.23 31.16 20.21
C CYS A 725 -19.56 31.73 19.69
N ARG A 726 -20.71 31.18 20.11
CA ARG A 726 -22.03 31.45 19.52
C ARG A 726 -22.39 32.94 19.46
N GLU A 727 -22.12 33.70 20.52
CA GLU A 727 -22.43 35.12 20.56
C GLU A 727 -21.75 35.92 19.45
N GLN A 728 -20.45 35.63 19.22
CA GLN A 728 -19.67 36.28 18.18
C GLN A 728 -20.12 35.80 16.78
N LEU A 729 -20.40 34.51 16.66
CA LEU A 729 -20.90 33.94 15.39
C LEU A 729 -22.28 34.49 15.03
N LEU A 730 -23.20 34.58 15.99
CA LEU A 730 -24.51 35.20 15.77
C LEU A 730 -24.39 36.69 15.42
N ALA A 731 -23.46 37.43 16.07
CA ALA A 731 -23.17 38.82 15.72
C ALA A 731 -22.66 38.96 14.27
N ILE A 732 -21.81 38.03 13.81
CA ILE A 732 -21.34 38.01 12.43
C ILE A 732 -22.48 37.72 11.46
N LEU A 733 -23.33 36.76 11.77
CA LEU A 733 -24.50 36.44 10.96
C LEU A 733 -25.49 37.62 10.87
N LYS A 734 -25.75 38.30 11.99
CA LYS A 734 -26.55 39.50 11.99
C LYS A 734 -25.96 40.63 11.15
N LEU A 735 -24.62 40.83 11.24
CA LEU A 735 -23.91 41.79 10.40
C LEU A 735 -24.05 41.48 8.93
N PHE A 736 -23.72 40.25 8.54
CA PHE A 736 -23.86 39.79 7.17
C PHE A 736 -25.27 40.00 6.61
N TRP A 737 -26.24 39.72 7.44
CA TRP A 737 -27.63 39.86 7.11
C TRP A 737 -28.06 41.31 6.97
N SER A 738 -27.60 42.22 7.85
CA SER A 738 -27.88 43.66 7.79
C SER A 738 -27.32 44.30 6.51
N GLU A 739 -26.12 43.89 6.09
CA GLU A 739 -25.51 44.37 4.85
C GLU A 739 -26.24 43.83 3.59
N SER A 740 -26.88 42.68 3.69
CA SER A 740 -27.64 42.06 2.61
C SER A 740 -29.06 42.58 2.46
N LYS A 741 -29.49 43.39 3.41
CA LYS A 741 -30.91 43.85 3.55
C LYS A 741 -31.44 44.63 2.33
N ASP A 742 -30.55 45.29 1.60
CA ASP A 742 -30.92 46.07 0.40
C ASP A 742 -30.82 45.26 -0.89
N ASN A 743 -30.40 43.97 -0.82
CA ASN A 743 -30.27 43.12 -1.98
C ASN A 743 -31.45 42.20 -2.17
N ASP A 744 -32.39 42.61 -3.02
CA ASP A 744 -33.65 41.92 -3.30
C ASP A 744 -33.52 40.47 -3.78
N ARG A 745 -32.43 40.13 -4.50
CA ARG A 745 -32.13 38.77 -4.97
C ARG A 745 -31.74 37.85 -3.83
N TYR A 746 -31.11 38.35 -2.82
CA TYR A 746 -30.58 37.57 -1.71
C TYR A 746 -31.72 36.89 -0.91
N TYR A 747 -32.76 37.64 -0.55
CA TYR A 747 -33.88 37.11 0.25
C TYR A 747 -34.76 36.08 -0.50
N SER A 748 -34.92 36.25 -1.81
CA SER A 748 -35.67 35.28 -2.61
C SER A 748 -34.89 33.95 -2.72
N ASN A 749 -33.56 34.02 -2.81
CA ASN A 749 -32.73 32.81 -2.87
C ASN A 749 -32.69 32.08 -1.54
N ILE A 750 -32.53 32.80 -0.40
CA ILE A 750 -32.56 32.21 0.94
C ILE A 750 -33.83 31.44 1.19
N GLY A 751 -35.01 32.04 0.86
CA GLY A 751 -36.28 31.36 1.02
C GLY A 751 -36.37 30.06 0.25
N THR A 752 -35.85 30.03 -0.99
CA THR A 752 -35.85 28.86 -1.85
C THR A 752 -34.90 27.79 -1.31
N GLU A 753 -33.70 28.19 -0.88
CA GLU A 753 -32.71 27.30 -0.32
C GLU A 753 -33.13 26.69 1.01
N LEU A 754 -33.75 27.46 1.89
CA LEU A 754 -34.39 26.95 3.12
C LEU A 754 -35.44 25.88 2.82
N TYR A 755 -36.28 26.10 1.83
CA TYR A 755 -37.32 25.12 1.44
C TYR A 755 -36.70 23.81 0.97
N PHE A 756 -35.70 23.86 0.10
CA PHE A 756 -35.05 22.66 -0.41
C PHE A 756 -34.19 21.97 0.67
N GLY A 757 -33.56 22.70 1.56
CA GLY A 757 -32.79 22.14 2.67
C GLY A 757 -33.66 21.41 3.68
N LEU A 758 -34.83 21.92 3.96
CA LEU A 758 -35.82 21.28 4.85
C LEU A 758 -36.59 20.10 4.20
N ASN A 759 -36.61 20.02 2.87
CA ASN A 759 -37.31 18.98 2.11
C ASN A 759 -36.36 18.29 1.09
N PRO A 760 -35.25 17.68 1.47
CA PRO A 760 -34.29 17.14 0.54
C PRO A 760 -34.78 15.96 -0.32
N LYS A 761 -35.87 15.29 0.11
CA LYS A 761 -36.44 14.14 -0.62
C LYS A 761 -37.45 14.54 -1.73
N GLY A 762 -37.81 15.82 -1.83
CA GLY A 762 -38.78 16.30 -2.79
C GLY A 762 -38.20 16.93 -4.05
N SER A 763 -36.91 17.15 -4.10
CA SER A 763 -36.22 17.80 -5.21
C SER A 763 -35.36 16.81 -5.97
N GLY A 764 -35.69 16.37 -7.10
CA GLY A 764 -34.75 15.61 -7.98
C GLY A 764 -33.57 16.45 -8.50
N MET A 765 -33.11 17.43 -7.73
CA MET A 765 -32.02 18.33 -8.11
C MET A 765 -30.70 17.97 -7.42
N ASN A 766 -29.62 18.09 -8.15
CA ASN A 766 -28.27 18.17 -7.60
C ASN A 766 -28.14 19.44 -6.75
N TYR A 767 -28.31 19.26 -5.45
CA TYR A 767 -28.27 20.33 -4.48
C TYR A 767 -26.83 20.67 -4.15
N PHE A 768 -26.41 21.89 -4.50
CA PHE A 768 -25.23 22.50 -3.92
C PHE A 768 -25.62 23.04 -2.56
N PRO A 769 -25.03 22.57 -1.45
CA PRO A 769 -25.35 23.12 -0.15
C PRO A 769 -25.09 24.63 -0.18
N PRO A 770 -26.05 25.45 0.26
CA PRO A 770 -25.86 26.90 0.32
C PRO A 770 -24.68 27.24 1.23
N SER A 771 -23.98 28.33 0.93
CA SER A 771 -22.95 28.81 1.82
C SER A 771 -23.57 29.11 3.19
N PRO A 772 -22.88 28.84 4.30
CA PRO A 772 -23.38 29.07 5.65
C PRO A 772 -23.81 30.52 5.90
N TYR A 773 -23.32 31.46 5.08
CA TYR A 773 -23.75 32.87 5.12
C TYR A 773 -25.06 33.12 4.36
N GLN A 774 -25.40 32.26 3.40
CA GLN A 774 -26.63 32.36 2.65
C GLN A 774 -27.79 31.73 3.41
N THR A 775 -27.53 30.64 4.15
CA THR A 775 -28.55 29.93 4.94
C THR A 775 -27.99 29.51 6.32
N PRO A 776 -27.65 30.48 7.16
CA PRO A 776 -27.07 30.17 8.48
C PRO A 776 -28.02 29.30 9.33
N ILE A 777 -29.33 29.44 9.16
CA ILE A 777 -30.31 28.66 9.89
C ILE A 777 -30.30 27.19 9.49
N LEU A 778 -30.02 26.82 8.21
CA LEU A 778 -29.91 25.44 7.80
C LEU A 778 -28.71 24.73 8.43
N GLY A 779 -27.58 25.42 8.52
CA GLY A 779 -26.40 24.91 9.24
C GLY A 779 -26.73 24.65 10.71
N LEU A 780 -27.43 25.57 11.36
CA LEU A 780 -27.81 25.47 12.76
C LEU A 780 -28.90 24.40 13.00
N LEU A 781 -29.88 24.28 12.12
CA LEU A 781 -30.99 23.34 12.26
C LEU A 781 -30.64 21.90 11.87
N ASN A 782 -29.64 21.70 11.01
CA ASN A 782 -29.22 20.35 10.59
C ASN A 782 -28.27 19.67 11.60
N THR A 783 -27.82 20.34 12.62
CA THR A 783 -27.04 19.71 13.69
C THR A 783 -28.00 19.05 14.68
N GLU A 784 -28.03 17.71 14.73
CA GLU A 784 -28.83 16.93 15.69
C GLU A 784 -28.58 17.36 17.16
N SER A 785 -27.43 17.93 17.42
CA SER A 785 -27.03 18.47 18.73
C SER A 785 -27.75 19.75 19.14
N LEU A 786 -28.25 20.56 18.21
CA LEU A 786 -29.07 21.74 18.53
C LEU A 786 -30.45 21.38 19.07
N ALA A 787 -30.98 20.22 18.62
CA ALA A 787 -32.25 19.71 19.11
C ALA A 787 -32.23 19.28 20.58
N SER A 788 -31.06 19.06 21.15
CA SER A 788 -30.87 18.56 22.52
C SER A 788 -30.41 19.66 23.49
N LEU A 789 -30.23 20.91 23.04
CA LEU A 789 -29.67 21.97 23.84
C LEU A 789 -30.66 23.12 24.01
N GLU A 790 -30.94 23.49 25.23
CA GLU A 790 -31.66 24.71 25.63
C GLU A 790 -30.80 25.97 25.34
N ASP A 791 -30.49 26.22 24.05
CA ASP A 791 -29.74 27.40 23.64
C ASP A 791 -30.63 28.54 23.22
N ASN A 792 -31.06 29.31 24.21
CA ASN A 792 -31.95 30.45 24.01
C ASN A 792 -31.37 31.50 23.02
N ALA A 793 -30.05 31.70 23.01
CA ALA A 793 -29.45 32.68 22.10
C ALA A 793 -29.56 32.29 20.63
N THR A 794 -29.41 31.00 20.32
CA THR A 794 -29.59 30.49 18.96
C THR A 794 -31.08 30.54 18.57
N LEU A 795 -31.97 30.20 19.50
CA LEU A 795 -33.38 30.24 19.31
C LEU A 795 -33.86 31.67 19.04
N ASP A 796 -33.46 32.65 19.87
CA ASP A 796 -33.78 34.08 19.68
C ASP A 796 -33.28 34.56 18.31
N PHE A 797 -32.09 34.15 17.88
CA PHE A 797 -31.57 34.48 16.55
C PHE A 797 -32.44 33.91 15.43
N VAL A 798 -32.90 32.65 15.54
CA VAL A 798 -33.80 32.03 14.57
C VAL A 798 -35.13 32.77 14.50
N ILE A 799 -35.67 33.16 15.64
CA ILE A 799 -36.92 33.94 15.72
C ILE A 799 -36.73 35.31 15.06
N GLU A 800 -35.69 36.06 15.40
CA GLU A 800 -35.38 37.34 14.76
C GLU A 800 -35.21 37.23 13.23
N PHE A 801 -34.60 36.14 12.77
CA PHE A 801 -34.41 35.85 11.34
C PHE A 801 -35.74 35.57 10.64
N VAL A 802 -36.62 34.77 11.25
CA VAL A 802 -37.94 34.46 10.72
C VAL A 802 -38.81 35.73 10.68
N ASP A 803 -38.79 36.54 11.75
CA ASP A 803 -39.52 37.81 11.81
C ASP A 803 -39.04 38.79 10.74
N ALA A 804 -37.73 38.87 10.49
CA ALA A 804 -37.20 39.74 9.43
C ALA A 804 -37.54 39.23 8.03
N CYS A 805 -37.57 37.91 7.82
CA CYS A 805 -38.08 37.32 6.59
C CYS A 805 -39.56 37.68 6.37
N VAL A 806 -40.41 37.54 7.39
CA VAL A 806 -41.81 37.94 7.33
C VAL A 806 -41.97 39.42 7.03
N PHE A 807 -41.21 40.28 7.72
CA PHE A 807 -41.25 41.74 7.49
C PHE A 807 -40.86 42.12 6.05
N CYS A 808 -39.85 41.49 5.49
CA CYS A 808 -39.45 41.70 4.09
C CYS A 808 -40.55 41.28 3.11
N PHE A 809 -41.31 40.24 3.47
CA PHE A 809 -42.50 39.80 2.69
C PHE A 809 -43.62 40.81 2.71
N ASP A 810 -44.01 41.31 3.86
CA ASP A 810 -45.12 42.26 4.01
C ASP A 810 -44.84 43.57 3.28
N LYS A 811 -43.65 44.09 3.36
CA LYS A 811 -43.22 45.33 2.72
C LYS A 811 -43.23 45.25 1.18
N ARG A 812 -43.14 44.09 0.61
CA ARG A 812 -43.01 43.81 -0.84
C ARG A 812 -44.17 43.00 -1.42
N GLY A 813 -45.18 42.72 -0.66
CA GLY A 813 -46.30 41.84 -1.04
C GLY A 813 -46.99 42.14 -2.38
N LYS A 814 -46.82 43.34 -2.95
CA LYS A 814 -47.27 43.69 -4.29
C LYS A 814 -46.25 43.50 -5.41
N GLN A 815 -44.95 43.48 -5.12
CA GLN A 815 -43.88 43.24 -6.10
C GLN A 815 -43.49 41.77 -6.18
N LEU A 816 -43.62 41.00 -5.12
CA LEU A 816 -43.27 39.60 -5.03
C LEU A 816 -44.24 38.65 -5.78
N GLN A 817 -45.47 39.10 -6.09
CA GLN A 817 -46.38 38.34 -6.96
C GLN A 817 -45.83 38.11 -8.38
N LYS A 818 -44.80 38.86 -8.82
CA LYS A 818 -44.11 38.66 -10.09
C LYS A 818 -42.86 37.76 -10.00
N LEU A 819 -42.34 37.49 -8.80
CA LEU A 819 -41.16 36.66 -8.56
C LEU A 819 -41.50 35.23 -8.14
N ASP A 820 -42.77 34.85 -8.15
CA ASP A 820 -43.28 33.56 -7.73
C ASP A 820 -42.89 32.36 -8.65
N GLU A 821 -42.16 32.60 -9.73
CA GLU A 821 -41.78 31.57 -10.68
C GLU A 821 -40.29 31.44 -10.78
N VAL A 822 -39.70 30.36 -10.22
CA VAL A 822 -38.30 29.96 -10.40
C VAL A 822 -38.24 29.00 -11.61
N THR A 823 -37.43 29.35 -12.59
CA THR A 823 -37.15 28.42 -13.70
C THR A 823 -36.11 27.41 -13.24
N VAL A 824 -36.50 26.17 -13.20
CA VAL A 824 -35.67 25.05 -12.83
C VAL A 824 -35.25 24.29 -14.08
N SER A 825 -34.00 24.02 -14.26
CA SER A 825 -33.48 23.15 -15.31
C SER A 825 -33.30 21.75 -14.73
N PHE A 826 -33.86 20.74 -15.37
CA PHE A 826 -33.75 19.34 -15.00
C PHE A 826 -32.56 18.68 -15.75
N ASP A 827 -32.08 17.56 -15.25
CA ASP A 827 -30.95 16.83 -15.84
C ASP A 827 -31.22 16.30 -17.26
N ASP A 828 -32.50 16.21 -17.66
CA ASP A 828 -32.94 15.87 -19.01
C ASP A 828 -32.91 17.07 -19.98
N GLY A 829 -32.41 18.22 -19.52
CA GLY A 829 -32.39 19.48 -20.31
C GLY A 829 -33.73 20.21 -20.39
N SER A 830 -34.80 19.70 -19.80
CA SER A 830 -36.07 20.37 -19.70
C SER A 830 -36.02 21.54 -18.71
N ARG A 831 -36.83 22.58 -18.96
CA ARG A 831 -36.97 23.73 -18.07
C ARG A 831 -38.42 23.81 -17.58
N GLY A 832 -38.59 23.75 -16.26
CA GLY A 832 -39.89 23.93 -15.62
C GLY A 832 -39.96 25.22 -14.80
N ARG A 833 -41.18 25.81 -14.70
CA ARG A 833 -41.42 26.91 -13.77
C ARG A 833 -42.08 26.38 -12.51
N VAL A 834 -41.44 26.56 -11.37
CA VAL A 834 -42.00 26.14 -10.08
C VAL A 834 -42.52 27.37 -9.34
N LYS A 835 -43.79 27.39 -9.02
CA LYS A 835 -44.39 28.37 -8.08
C LYS A 835 -44.00 27.97 -6.67
N THR A 836 -43.22 28.78 -6.01
CA THR A 836 -42.89 28.60 -4.59
C THR A 836 -43.72 29.56 -3.75
N PRO A 837 -44.78 29.09 -3.10
CA PRO A 837 -45.49 29.95 -2.14
C PRO A 837 -44.60 30.13 -0.90
N ASN A 838 -44.14 31.32 -0.68
CA ASN A 838 -43.23 31.68 0.45
C ASN A 838 -43.86 31.38 1.81
N ILE A 839 -45.18 31.39 1.92
CA ILE A 839 -45.92 31.00 3.14
C ILE A 839 -45.70 29.51 3.47
N LYS A 840 -45.43 28.62 2.47
CA LYS A 840 -45.18 27.21 2.72
C LYS A 840 -43.79 27.02 3.37
N ILE A 841 -42.82 27.88 3.08
CA ILE A 841 -41.45 27.79 3.66
C ILE A 841 -41.50 28.14 5.14
N LEU A 842 -42.18 29.23 5.49
CA LEU A 842 -42.38 29.64 6.89
C LEU A 842 -43.19 28.58 7.65
N ASN A 843 -44.26 28.04 7.05
CA ASN A 843 -45.02 26.94 7.65
C ASN A 843 -44.18 25.68 7.84
N SER A 844 -43.32 25.34 6.87
CA SER A 844 -42.44 24.19 6.98
C SER A 844 -41.39 24.40 8.08
N LEU A 845 -40.87 25.61 8.22
CA LEU A 845 -39.89 25.96 9.29
C LEU A 845 -40.60 25.90 10.66
N CYS A 846 -41.78 26.51 10.79
CA CYS A 846 -42.58 26.48 12.04
C CYS A 846 -42.98 25.04 12.40
N VAL A 847 -43.41 24.21 11.43
CA VAL A 847 -43.75 22.79 11.67
C VAL A 847 -42.49 22.01 12.08
N HIS A 848 -41.36 22.26 11.47
CA HIS A 848 -40.11 21.57 11.80
C HIS A 848 -39.62 21.93 13.21
N LEU A 849 -39.68 23.19 13.60
CA LEU A 849 -39.40 23.67 14.96
C LEU A 849 -40.42 23.14 15.96
N TRP A 850 -41.70 23.11 15.61
CA TRP A 850 -42.77 22.54 16.43
C TRP A 850 -42.65 21.04 16.64
N MET A 851 -42.32 20.27 15.61
CA MET A 851 -42.07 18.83 15.72
C MET A 851 -40.87 18.47 16.62
N ARG A 852 -40.00 19.41 16.88
CA ARG A 852 -38.85 19.25 17.78
C ARG A 852 -39.14 19.69 19.22
N ASN A 853 -40.37 20.04 19.57
CA ASN A 853 -40.79 20.50 20.90
C ASN A 853 -40.09 21.75 21.44
N GLU A 854 -39.53 22.58 20.55
CA GLU A 854 -38.70 23.70 20.95
C GLU A 854 -39.42 25.04 20.98
N PHE A 855 -40.72 25.05 20.63
CA PHE A 855 -41.47 26.33 20.44
C PHE A 855 -42.74 26.49 21.23
N PHE A 856 -43.12 25.54 22.10
CA PHE A 856 -44.35 25.71 22.88
C PHE A 856 -44.22 25.26 24.33
#